data_cbac38f7e96372eb883602415c414121
#
_entry.id   cbac38f7e96372eb883602415c414121
#
_cell.length_a   1.000
_cell.length_b   1.000
_cell.length_c   1.000
_cell.angle_alpha   90.00
_cell.angle_beta   90.00
_cell.angle_gamma   90.00
#
_symmetry.space_group_name_H-M   'P 1'
#
loop_
_entity.id
_entity.type
_entity.pdbx_description
1 polymer ?
#
loop_
_entity_poly.entity_id
_entity_poly.type
_entity_poly.pdbx_seq_one_letter_code
_entity_poly.pdbx_strand_id
1 'polypeptide(L)'
;MAELKVTHLTAEYRRELLGTDVTHPRMSWHIESDRQGTSQKAYRIQTAGENGNFNEPLWDSALCESDKNVLVPYDGPSLSSCTRYLYRVKAWDNFGRESEWSEPAWWETAFYDSKEWVAQWITPTSESIDPQAEPAFLLRKPFSLKGAEIASARIYVTAAGVYELYLNGDKVGDDELAPGWTSYRSRQAYQTYDVSAQLQKGDNAIGIMVANGWYKGRLGWENKANHYGDRRAVLVQLHVRYNDGTEEVMGSDPTWKASTGAIRFSEIYDGETYDARMEQNGWSEPGFDDLSWGAAERLELSLTHLVAQENVPTRVTQTLKPLAVIVTPSGDTLLDMGQNMVGRIRFNVSAPEGTVIKLTHAEVLDKEGNFYMGNIRTAKQLVTFIAKGEGTETYAPHFTFQGFRYVKVEGYPDQEKGLPPEAFTGEVIHSDMDQTGAFECSDEMVNQLQRNIVWGQRGNFLDVPTDCPQRDERLGWTGDAQVFAGTALFNYNGGPFFTKWLRDLKADQLADGQVPFVVPNIIQGYSSAAWGDAATVIPWAMYTSLADKQILAEQYDSMKGWVDFIRSQGDTEHIWDTGFHFGDWLALDAKEGSYMGATPNHMVTAAYFALSTRIIRDAAKVLGIEEDAAYYGELAERIAAAYRDEFITPNGRVAARTQTAHVLALVFDLAESKDRARIALDLNEMIVENNYHLTTGFVGTPYLCFALSDNGYHETAVKLLLQKTYPSWLYSVSKGATTIWEHWDGIKPDGSFWSDDMNSFNHYAYGAVGEWMYRKIAGLSPDAEQPGYKKVRIEPDFTGGRLSHAQASYESMYGTVEAGWTFHDGQIRVEAVVPANAAASILLRGAHADEIKGSIKDEGILSITQEAEGVRVETGSGRYVFTYARTDSTYRIYTPDMRLSEVVQWETAKQILDRHAPGFSGNLNHFANLPLAAAANSPMGTAISKEQYEAISRELSQIRE
;
A
#
# COMPACT_ATOMS: atom_id res chain seq x y z
N MET A 1 -5.32 -27.03 31.97
CA MET A 1 -6.43 -27.01 30.98
C MET A 1 -6.06 -25.97 29.93
N ALA A 2 -6.28 -26.27 28.66
CA ALA A 2 -6.07 -25.32 27.59
C ALA A 2 -6.88 -24.04 27.87
N GLU A 3 -6.22 -22.90 27.89
CA GLU A 3 -6.84 -21.63 28.22
C GLU A 3 -7.50 -21.04 26.96
N LEU A 4 -8.67 -20.44 27.11
CA LEU A 4 -9.35 -19.67 26.07
C LEU A 4 -9.25 -18.19 26.46
N LYS A 5 -8.68 -17.35 25.58
CA LYS A 5 -8.52 -15.92 25.81
C LYS A 5 -9.11 -15.11 24.68
N VAL A 6 -9.59 -13.92 25.03
CA VAL A 6 -9.97 -12.87 24.08
C VAL A 6 -8.95 -11.76 24.20
N THR A 7 -8.30 -11.42 23.09
CA THR A 7 -7.21 -10.46 23.03
C THR A 7 -7.35 -9.54 21.82
N HIS A 8 -6.46 -8.58 21.67
CA HIS A 8 -6.34 -7.74 20.48
C HIS A 8 -7.65 -7.06 20.05
N LEU A 9 -8.31 -6.39 21.01
CA LEU A 9 -9.53 -5.67 20.73
C LEU A 9 -9.25 -4.42 19.89
N THR A 10 -10.03 -4.23 18.82
CA THR A 10 -9.98 -3.03 17.97
C THR A 10 -11.38 -2.49 17.70
N ALA A 11 -11.48 -1.18 17.47
CA ALA A 11 -12.67 -0.51 16.94
C ALA A 11 -12.28 0.16 15.61
N GLU A 12 -13.06 -0.06 14.54
CA GLU A 12 -12.77 0.47 13.19
C GLU A 12 -11.30 0.24 12.78
N TYR A 13 -10.80 -1.01 12.90
CA TYR A 13 -9.42 -1.46 12.64
C TYR A 13 -8.34 -0.95 13.61
N ARG A 14 -8.65 -0.01 14.52
CA ARG A 14 -7.66 0.69 15.35
C ARG A 14 -7.80 0.29 16.81
N ARG A 15 -6.66 0.22 17.49
CA ARG A 15 -6.63 0.18 18.96
C ARG A 15 -6.78 1.60 19.47
N GLU A 16 -7.47 1.76 20.59
CA GLU A 16 -7.57 3.07 21.27
C GLU A 16 -7.99 4.20 20.32
N LEU A 17 -9.12 4.01 19.64
CA LEU A 17 -9.62 4.94 18.62
C LEU A 17 -10.07 6.26 19.25
N LEU A 18 -9.26 7.30 19.11
CA LEU A 18 -9.53 8.64 19.60
C LEU A 18 -10.16 9.49 18.49
N GLY A 19 -11.35 10.03 18.77
CA GLY A 19 -12.02 10.98 17.90
C GLY A 19 -12.59 10.35 16.63
N THR A 20 -13.70 9.60 16.75
CA THR A 20 -14.44 9.06 15.60
C THR A 20 -15.82 9.67 15.50
N ASP A 21 -16.30 9.89 14.28
CA ASP A 21 -17.68 10.30 13.98
C ASP A 21 -18.56 9.12 13.55
N VAL A 22 -18.04 7.88 13.63
CA VAL A 22 -18.83 6.67 13.37
C VAL A 22 -19.83 6.44 14.49
N THR A 23 -21.13 6.42 14.14
CA THR A 23 -22.22 6.29 15.11
C THR A 23 -22.41 4.88 15.67
N HIS A 24 -21.95 3.87 14.95
CA HIS A 24 -21.99 2.44 15.30
C HIS A 24 -20.62 1.81 15.08
N PRO A 25 -19.62 2.12 15.93
CA PRO A 25 -18.27 1.58 15.75
C PRO A 25 -18.26 0.05 15.73
N ARG A 26 -17.47 -0.52 14.84
CA ARG A 26 -17.38 -1.97 14.67
C ARG A 26 -16.20 -2.50 15.45
N MET A 27 -16.45 -3.48 16.28
CA MET A 27 -15.47 -4.11 17.18
C MET A 27 -14.93 -5.40 16.56
N SER A 28 -13.64 -5.64 16.73
CA SER A 28 -13.01 -6.92 16.40
C SER A 28 -12.15 -7.39 17.57
N TRP A 29 -11.94 -8.71 17.65
CA TRP A 29 -11.08 -9.32 18.66
C TRP A 29 -10.45 -10.62 18.16
N HIS A 30 -9.31 -10.99 18.71
CA HIS A 30 -8.71 -12.30 18.47
C HIS A 30 -9.12 -13.30 19.54
N ILE A 31 -9.19 -14.56 19.16
CA ILE A 31 -9.32 -15.69 20.06
C ILE A 31 -7.97 -16.39 20.14
N GLU A 32 -7.47 -16.61 21.33
CA GLU A 32 -6.25 -17.40 21.57
C GLU A 32 -6.60 -18.70 22.29
N SER A 33 -6.05 -19.80 21.78
CA SER A 33 -6.20 -21.12 22.37
C SER A 33 -5.05 -22.02 21.94
N ASP A 34 -4.52 -22.78 22.88
CA ASP A 34 -3.53 -23.83 22.64
C ASP A 34 -4.15 -25.14 22.14
N ARG A 35 -5.49 -25.26 22.07
CA ARG A 35 -6.19 -26.42 21.55
C ARG A 35 -6.50 -26.24 20.06
N GLN A 36 -6.07 -27.19 19.26
CA GLN A 36 -6.41 -27.26 17.83
C GLN A 36 -7.91 -27.38 17.60
N GLY A 37 -8.38 -26.84 16.46
CA GLY A 37 -9.79 -26.87 16.09
C GLY A 37 -10.68 -25.95 16.93
N THR A 38 -10.10 -25.01 17.70
CA THR A 38 -10.89 -24.03 18.46
C THR A 38 -11.60 -23.04 17.53
N SER A 39 -12.91 -22.93 17.69
CA SER A 39 -13.75 -21.92 17.04
C SER A 39 -14.70 -21.28 18.05
N GLN A 40 -15.02 -20.00 17.88
CA GLN A 40 -16.02 -19.31 18.66
C GLN A 40 -17.42 -19.86 18.34
N LYS A 41 -18.24 -20.03 19.36
CA LYS A 41 -19.67 -20.39 19.26
C LYS A 41 -20.57 -19.28 19.71
N ALA A 42 -20.11 -18.51 20.69
CA ALA A 42 -20.85 -17.36 21.18
C ALA A 42 -19.89 -16.31 21.73
N TYR A 43 -20.40 -15.10 21.84
CA TYR A 43 -19.73 -14.00 22.50
C TYR A 43 -20.70 -13.19 23.35
N ARG A 44 -20.15 -12.33 24.22
CA ARG A 44 -20.87 -11.29 24.95
C ARG A 44 -20.02 -10.05 25.00
N ILE A 45 -20.58 -8.92 24.63
CA ILE A 45 -19.93 -7.62 24.67
C ILE A 45 -20.61 -6.78 25.75
N GLN A 46 -19.81 -6.10 26.55
CA GLN A 46 -20.28 -5.06 27.44
C GLN A 46 -19.60 -3.75 27.11
N THR A 47 -20.38 -2.66 27.07
CA THR A 47 -19.89 -1.29 26.91
C THR A 47 -20.23 -0.49 28.15
N ALA A 48 -19.27 0.26 28.65
CA ALA A 48 -19.44 1.18 29.77
C ALA A 48 -19.07 2.61 29.34
N GLY A 49 -19.55 3.61 30.07
CA GLY A 49 -19.06 4.98 29.93
C GLY A 49 -17.63 5.12 30.44
N GLU A 50 -17.11 6.34 30.41
CA GLU A 50 -15.74 6.71 30.76
C GLU A 50 -15.28 6.23 32.15
N ASN A 51 -16.23 6.09 33.10
CA ASN A 51 -15.95 5.57 34.46
C ASN A 51 -15.63 4.06 34.51
N GLY A 52 -15.79 3.32 33.40
CA GLY A 52 -15.50 1.90 33.31
C GLY A 52 -16.36 1.00 34.20
N ASN A 53 -17.54 1.45 34.61
CA ASN A 53 -18.42 0.67 35.51
C ASN A 53 -19.14 -0.46 34.72
N PHE A 54 -18.51 -1.59 34.57
CA PHE A 54 -19.11 -2.78 33.95
C PHE A 54 -20.11 -3.55 34.86
N ASN A 55 -20.33 -3.12 36.12
CA ASN A 55 -21.40 -3.71 36.90
C ASN A 55 -22.77 -3.13 36.49
N GLU A 56 -22.76 -1.94 35.93
CA GLU A 56 -23.93 -1.28 35.34
C GLU A 56 -23.56 -0.80 33.93
N PRO A 57 -23.40 -1.74 32.96
CA PRO A 57 -22.96 -1.41 31.63
C PRO A 57 -23.99 -0.52 30.93
N LEU A 58 -23.49 0.39 30.08
CA LEU A 58 -24.34 1.18 29.18
C LEU A 58 -25.09 0.29 28.19
N TRP A 59 -24.39 -0.75 27.72
CA TRP A 59 -24.93 -1.77 26.83
C TRP A 59 -24.33 -3.12 27.16
N ASP A 60 -25.15 -4.13 27.03
CA ASP A 60 -24.79 -5.55 27.17
C ASP A 60 -25.48 -6.33 26.04
N SER A 61 -24.71 -6.89 25.14
CA SER A 61 -25.24 -7.66 24.02
C SER A 61 -26.00 -8.92 24.46
N ALA A 62 -25.96 -9.26 25.75
CA ALA A 62 -26.28 -10.61 26.25
C ALA A 62 -25.42 -11.68 25.54
N LEU A 63 -25.78 -12.96 25.72
CA LEU A 63 -25.10 -14.04 25.00
C LEU A 63 -25.57 -14.07 23.55
N CYS A 64 -24.66 -13.77 22.63
CA CYS A 64 -24.90 -13.86 21.18
C CYS A 64 -24.34 -15.18 20.67
N GLU A 65 -25.18 -16.10 20.23
CA GLU A 65 -24.78 -17.34 19.57
C GLU A 65 -24.30 -17.06 18.16
N SER A 66 -23.00 -16.76 18.01
CA SER A 66 -22.36 -16.39 16.74
C SER A 66 -20.86 -16.64 16.79
N ASP A 67 -20.32 -17.03 15.64
CA ASP A 67 -18.87 -17.17 15.42
C ASP A 67 -18.21 -15.87 14.91
N LYS A 68 -18.96 -14.78 14.79
CA LYS A 68 -18.42 -13.49 14.35
C LYS A 68 -17.57 -12.88 15.44
N ASN A 69 -16.36 -12.45 15.08
CA ASN A 69 -15.43 -11.71 15.94
C ASN A 69 -14.69 -10.61 15.18
N VAL A 70 -15.11 -10.33 13.94
CA VAL A 70 -14.52 -9.32 13.06
C VAL A 70 -15.61 -8.32 12.66
N LEU A 71 -15.34 -7.03 12.86
CA LEU A 71 -16.20 -5.90 12.48
C LEU A 71 -17.66 -6.06 12.97
N VAL A 72 -17.82 -6.45 14.23
CA VAL A 72 -19.12 -6.59 14.91
C VAL A 72 -19.60 -5.22 15.32
N PRO A 73 -20.74 -4.72 14.78
CA PRO A 73 -21.18 -3.37 15.06
C PRO A 73 -21.65 -3.23 16.52
N TYR A 74 -21.44 -2.05 17.09
CA TYR A 74 -22.08 -1.62 18.30
C TYR A 74 -23.59 -1.45 18.03
N ASP A 75 -24.43 -2.13 18.82
CA ASP A 75 -25.90 -2.12 18.69
C ASP A 75 -26.57 -1.69 20.00
N GLY A 76 -25.90 -0.78 20.73
CA GLY A 76 -26.40 -0.20 21.97
C GLY A 76 -27.15 1.13 21.76
N PRO A 77 -27.45 1.83 22.85
CA PRO A 77 -28.04 3.18 22.80
C PRO A 77 -27.18 4.14 21.97
N SER A 78 -27.83 5.18 21.41
CA SER A 78 -27.12 6.23 20.66
C SER A 78 -25.95 6.80 21.47
N LEU A 79 -24.81 6.92 20.84
CA LEU A 79 -23.61 7.49 21.42
C LEU A 79 -23.69 9.00 21.44
N SER A 80 -23.07 9.63 22.45
CA SER A 80 -22.94 11.09 22.57
C SER A 80 -21.61 11.53 21.92
N SER A 81 -21.59 12.76 21.41
CA SER A 81 -20.34 13.38 20.91
C SER A 81 -19.32 13.56 22.04
N CYS A 82 -18.04 13.62 21.68
CA CYS A 82 -16.92 13.91 22.60
C CYS A 82 -16.91 13.05 23.86
N THR A 83 -17.22 11.76 23.72
CA THR A 83 -17.41 10.84 24.85
C THR A 83 -16.60 9.57 24.66
N ARG A 84 -15.88 9.16 25.71
CA ARG A 84 -15.15 7.89 25.73
C ARG A 84 -16.05 6.76 26.20
N TYR A 85 -15.97 5.65 25.49
CA TYR A 85 -16.67 4.40 25.78
C TYR A 85 -15.66 3.28 25.92
N LEU A 86 -15.74 2.56 27.05
CA LEU A 86 -14.94 1.36 27.25
C LEU A 86 -15.77 0.13 26.91
N TYR A 87 -15.13 -0.89 26.36
CA TYR A 87 -15.79 -2.15 26.07
C TYR A 87 -14.89 -3.33 26.40
N ARG A 88 -15.54 -4.46 26.69
CA ARG A 88 -14.86 -5.74 26.91
C ARG A 88 -15.66 -6.86 26.29
N VAL A 89 -14.98 -7.96 25.96
CA VAL A 89 -15.58 -9.11 25.29
C VAL A 89 -15.27 -10.39 26.05
N LYS A 90 -16.24 -11.30 26.08
CA LYS A 90 -16.10 -12.67 26.56
C LYS A 90 -16.58 -13.61 25.48
N ALA A 91 -15.92 -14.75 25.30
CA ALA A 91 -16.24 -15.71 24.25
C ALA A 91 -16.42 -17.14 24.80
N TRP A 92 -17.20 -17.92 24.07
CA TRP A 92 -17.39 -19.36 24.28
C TRP A 92 -17.00 -20.11 23.03
N ASP A 93 -16.27 -21.20 23.20
CA ASP A 93 -15.82 -22.00 22.10
C ASP A 93 -16.68 -23.22 21.78
N ASN A 94 -16.31 -23.94 20.70
CA ASN A 94 -16.97 -25.18 20.26
C ASN A 94 -16.76 -26.35 21.20
N PHE A 95 -15.89 -26.26 22.19
CA PHE A 95 -15.66 -27.28 23.21
C PHE A 95 -16.42 -27.00 24.53
N GLY A 96 -17.21 -25.90 24.54
CA GLY A 96 -17.97 -25.47 25.71
C GLY A 96 -17.13 -24.74 26.77
N ARG A 97 -15.93 -24.27 26.43
CA ARG A 97 -15.12 -23.47 27.33
C ARG A 97 -15.54 -22.02 27.23
N GLU A 98 -15.49 -21.33 28.35
CA GLU A 98 -15.75 -19.91 28.50
C GLU A 98 -14.42 -19.21 28.77
N SER A 99 -14.17 -18.07 28.13
CA SER A 99 -13.04 -17.21 28.46
C SER A 99 -13.31 -16.38 29.70
N GLU A 100 -12.28 -15.84 30.34
CA GLU A 100 -12.47 -14.67 31.17
C GLU A 100 -12.88 -13.46 30.30
N TRP A 101 -13.32 -12.36 30.93
CA TRP A 101 -13.47 -11.10 30.20
C TRP A 101 -12.12 -10.63 29.69
N SER A 102 -12.10 -10.09 28.48
CA SER A 102 -10.90 -9.40 27.97
C SER A 102 -10.51 -8.22 28.86
N GLU A 103 -9.26 -7.76 28.76
CA GLU A 103 -8.91 -6.41 29.18
C GLU A 103 -9.80 -5.42 28.42
N PRO A 104 -10.25 -4.34 29.07
CA PRO A 104 -11.05 -3.32 28.41
C PRO A 104 -10.27 -2.60 27.32
N ALA A 105 -10.91 -2.38 26.17
CA ALA A 105 -10.47 -1.45 25.15
C ALA A 105 -11.46 -0.26 25.10
N TRP A 106 -11.15 0.75 24.30
CA TRP A 106 -11.99 1.92 24.22
C TRP A 106 -12.01 2.54 22.82
N TRP A 107 -13.08 3.28 22.55
CA TRP A 107 -13.12 4.31 21.52
C TRP A 107 -13.65 5.61 22.13
N GLU A 108 -13.35 6.72 21.49
CA GLU A 108 -13.84 8.04 21.88
C GLU A 108 -14.45 8.71 20.64
N THR A 109 -15.67 9.20 20.81
CA THR A 109 -16.38 9.89 19.72
C THR A 109 -15.88 11.32 19.56
N ALA A 110 -15.96 11.81 18.33
CA ALA A 110 -15.77 13.22 17.99
C ALA A 110 -17.14 13.92 17.85
N PHE A 111 -17.26 14.94 17.03
CA PHE A 111 -18.52 15.63 16.78
C PHE A 111 -19.39 14.86 15.78
N TYR A 112 -20.66 14.73 16.08
CA TYR A 112 -21.66 14.16 15.18
C TYR A 112 -22.42 15.22 14.37
N ASP A 113 -22.48 16.48 14.85
CA ASP A 113 -23.14 17.59 14.17
C ASP A 113 -22.18 18.79 14.06
N SER A 114 -22.12 19.37 12.89
CA SER A 114 -21.31 20.58 12.63
C SER A 114 -21.71 21.78 13.51
N LYS A 115 -22.93 21.78 14.11
CA LYS A 115 -23.39 22.80 15.04
C LYS A 115 -22.70 22.75 16.41
N GLU A 116 -22.01 21.66 16.73
CA GLU A 116 -21.23 21.51 17.96
C GLU A 116 -19.92 22.31 17.92
N TRP A 117 -19.53 22.75 16.73
CA TRP A 117 -18.41 23.66 16.58
C TRP A 117 -18.82 25.08 17.02
N VAL A 118 -18.25 25.57 18.14
CA VAL A 118 -18.33 26.96 18.55
C VAL A 118 -17.20 27.80 17.99
N ALA A 119 -16.11 27.12 17.54
CA ALA A 119 -14.95 27.72 16.91
C ALA A 119 -15.31 28.36 15.57
N GLN A 120 -14.58 29.39 15.20
CA GLN A 120 -14.66 30.06 13.90
C GLN A 120 -13.36 29.82 13.13
N TRP A 121 -13.47 29.62 11.82
CA TRP A 121 -12.32 29.68 10.96
C TRP A 121 -11.66 31.04 11.05
N ILE A 122 -10.37 31.06 11.39
CA ILE A 122 -9.61 32.30 11.53
C ILE A 122 -8.36 32.26 10.67
N THR A 123 -7.98 33.48 10.20
CA THR A 123 -6.81 33.72 9.37
C THR A 123 -6.20 35.05 9.81
N PRO A 124 -4.89 35.33 9.61
CA PRO A 124 -4.35 36.64 9.80
C PRO A 124 -5.10 37.69 8.95
N THR A 125 -5.31 38.92 9.48
CA THR A 125 -5.81 40.01 8.64
C THR A 125 -4.78 40.36 7.56
N SER A 126 -5.23 40.89 6.41
CA SER A 126 -4.32 41.33 5.33
C SER A 126 -3.38 42.48 5.72
N GLU A 127 -3.76 43.25 6.76
CA GLU A 127 -2.91 44.28 7.37
C GLU A 127 -1.81 43.65 8.25
N SER A 128 -2.09 42.52 8.88
CA SER A 128 -1.13 41.78 9.72
C SER A 128 -0.13 41.01 8.89
N ILE A 129 -0.62 40.21 7.93
CA ILE A 129 0.19 39.37 7.04
C ILE A 129 -0.46 39.37 5.67
N ASP A 130 0.30 39.73 4.63
CA ASP A 130 -0.17 39.65 3.25
C ASP A 130 -0.64 38.22 2.96
N PRO A 131 -1.88 38.01 2.51
CA PRO A 131 -2.38 36.65 2.18
C PRO A 131 -1.56 35.92 1.10
N GLN A 132 -0.82 36.66 0.29
CA GLN A 132 0.08 36.12 -0.73
C GLN A 132 1.52 35.95 -0.23
N ALA A 133 1.80 36.31 1.03
CA ALA A 133 3.12 36.10 1.62
C ALA A 133 3.46 34.62 1.75
N GLU A 134 4.67 34.24 1.42
CA GLU A 134 5.17 32.88 1.46
C GLU A 134 5.45 32.32 2.88
N PRO A 135 5.86 33.13 3.88
CA PRO A 135 6.15 32.61 5.21
C PRO A 135 4.97 31.86 5.83
N ALA A 136 5.25 30.75 6.52
CA ALA A 136 4.28 30.19 7.43
C ALA A 136 3.89 31.24 8.48
N PHE A 137 2.62 31.25 8.87
CA PHE A 137 2.19 32.16 9.92
C PHE A 137 2.02 31.42 11.27
N LEU A 138 2.14 32.20 12.33
CA LEU A 138 1.87 31.79 13.69
C LEU A 138 0.56 32.46 14.14
N LEU A 139 -0.29 31.66 14.79
CA LEU A 139 -1.46 32.17 15.53
C LEU A 139 -1.31 31.78 16.98
N ARG A 140 -1.75 32.67 17.88
CA ARG A 140 -1.58 32.49 19.32
C ARG A 140 -2.79 32.98 20.09
N LYS A 141 -3.15 32.22 21.15
CA LYS A 141 -4.19 32.61 22.11
C LYS A 141 -3.76 32.27 23.54
N PRO A 142 -3.45 33.29 24.40
CA PRO A 142 -3.38 33.08 25.83
C PRO A 142 -4.79 32.95 26.41
N PHE A 143 -4.93 32.08 27.39
CA PHE A 143 -6.21 31.91 28.12
C PHE A 143 -5.97 31.44 29.56
N SER A 144 -6.99 31.54 30.41
CA SER A 144 -6.89 31.08 31.78
C SER A 144 -8.02 30.11 32.10
N LEU A 145 -7.70 28.97 32.67
CA LEU A 145 -8.68 27.97 33.10
C LEU A 145 -9.05 28.17 34.55
N LYS A 146 -10.28 27.76 34.92
CA LYS A 146 -10.74 27.69 36.30
C LYS A 146 -9.76 26.84 37.13
N GLY A 147 -9.54 27.18 38.34
CA GLY A 147 -8.58 26.51 39.25
C GLY A 147 -9.01 25.11 39.71
N ALA A 148 -10.01 24.48 39.09
CA ALA A 148 -10.44 23.12 39.42
C ALA A 148 -9.50 22.06 38.83
N GLU A 149 -9.57 20.82 39.36
CA GLU A 149 -8.81 19.68 38.82
C GLU A 149 -9.40 19.24 37.48
N ILE A 150 -8.56 19.15 36.47
CA ILE A 150 -8.91 18.68 35.12
C ILE A 150 -9.10 17.16 35.15
N ALA A 151 -10.28 16.69 34.75
CA ALA A 151 -10.56 15.28 34.59
C ALA A 151 -10.11 14.79 33.19
N SER A 152 -10.44 15.56 32.18
CA SER A 152 -10.01 15.28 30.79
C SER A 152 -10.05 16.54 29.94
N ALA A 153 -9.21 16.60 28.92
CA ALA A 153 -9.25 17.68 27.94
C ALA A 153 -8.97 17.17 26.53
N ARG A 154 -9.72 17.66 25.56
CA ARG A 154 -9.58 17.34 24.15
C ARG A 154 -9.48 18.61 23.33
N ILE A 155 -8.56 18.61 22.38
CA ILE A 155 -8.47 19.67 21.38
C ILE A 155 -8.76 19.10 20.00
N TYR A 156 -9.68 19.74 19.30
CA TYR A 156 -10.11 19.43 17.95
C TYR A 156 -9.55 20.50 17.03
N VAL A 157 -8.83 20.10 15.98
CA VAL A 157 -8.10 21.07 15.15
C VAL A 157 -8.03 20.64 13.69
N THR A 158 -8.14 21.62 12.82
CA THR A 158 -7.90 21.48 11.38
C THR A 158 -7.39 22.78 10.79
N ALA A 159 -6.87 22.72 9.56
CA ALA A 159 -6.41 23.91 8.83
C ALA A 159 -6.75 23.84 7.34
N ALA A 160 -7.05 24.99 6.77
CA ALA A 160 -6.96 25.23 5.33
C ALA A 160 -5.47 25.48 5.01
N GLY A 161 -4.70 24.44 4.92
CA GLY A 161 -3.24 24.37 4.89
C GLY A 161 -2.75 23.14 5.62
N VAL A 162 -1.49 23.11 6.05
CA VAL A 162 -0.92 22.16 6.98
C VAL A 162 -0.48 22.86 8.26
N TYR A 163 -0.57 22.19 9.41
CA TYR A 163 -0.35 22.84 10.70
C TYR A 163 0.50 22.00 11.65
N GLU A 164 1.12 22.69 12.61
CA GLU A 164 1.61 22.14 13.88
C GLU A 164 0.98 22.91 15.04
N LEU A 165 0.47 22.16 16.02
CA LEU A 165 -0.18 22.68 17.21
C LEU A 165 0.77 22.64 18.41
N TYR A 166 0.72 23.69 19.23
CA TYR A 166 1.50 23.80 20.46
C TYR A 166 0.60 24.19 21.62
N LEU A 167 0.89 23.67 22.79
CA LEU A 167 0.21 24.03 24.04
C LEU A 167 1.26 24.24 25.14
N ASN A 168 1.29 25.44 25.71
CA ASN A 168 2.24 25.80 26.78
C ASN A 168 3.72 25.56 26.43
N GLY A 169 4.09 25.76 25.16
CA GLY A 169 5.46 25.57 24.68
C GLY A 169 5.72 24.22 24.01
N ASP A 170 4.96 23.19 24.35
CA ASP A 170 5.16 21.83 23.82
C ASP A 170 4.31 21.56 22.58
N LYS A 171 4.88 20.85 21.58
CA LYS A 171 4.12 20.34 20.42
C LYS A 171 3.05 19.35 20.88
N VAL A 172 1.83 19.47 20.35
CA VAL A 172 0.72 18.57 20.60
C VAL A 172 0.69 17.48 19.54
N GLY A 173 0.74 16.23 19.98
CA GLY A 173 0.78 15.08 19.08
C GLY A 173 2.12 14.92 18.35
N ASP A 174 2.20 13.88 17.54
CA ASP A 174 3.36 13.53 16.73
C ASP A 174 3.00 13.41 15.23
N ASP A 175 1.83 13.92 14.87
CA ASP A 175 1.37 13.97 13.50
C ASP A 175 2.21 14.92 12.67
N GLU A 176 2.54 14.50 11.47
CA GLU A 176 3.25 15.29 10.47
C GLU A 176 2.27 15.65 9.33
N LEU A 177 2.39 16.86 8.79
CA LEU A 177 1.57 17.35 7.68
C LEU A 177 0.05 17.32 7.94
N ALA A 178 -0.38 17.36 9.21
CA ALA A 178 -1.80 17.45 9.54
C ALA A 178 -2.45 18.73 8.92
N PRO A 179 -3.73 18.66 8.52
CA PRO A 179 -4.73 17.62 8.72
C PRO A 179 -4.68 16.48 7.71
N GLY A 180 -3.71 16.45 6.82
CA GLY A 180 -3.62 15.50 5.71
C GLY A 180 -4.33 16.00 4.45
N TRP A 181 -4.32 15.19 3.39
CA TRP A 181 -4.91 15.54 2.11
C TRP A 181 -6.20 14.76 1.86
N THR A 182 -7.33 15.45 1.91
CA THR A 182 -8.65 14.96 1.54
C THR A 182 -9.21 15.77 0.37
N SER A 183 -10.34 15.38 -0.17
CA SER A 183 -11.08 16.17 -1.16
C SER A 183 -11.70 17.41 -0.50
N TYR A 184 -10.88 18.41 -0.19
CA TYR A 184 -11.21 19.57 0.64
C TYR A 184 -12.47 20.34 0.21
N ARG A 185 -12.92 20.19 -1.04
CA ARG A 185 -14.18 20.78 -1.51
C ARG A 185 -15.40 20.12 -0.88
N SER A 186 -15.28 18.87 -0.45
CA SER A 186 -16.38 18.05 0.05
C SER A 186 -16.11 17.46 1.42
N ARG A 187 -14.85 17.22 1.76
CA ARG A 187 -14.42 16.55 2.98
C ARG A 187 -13.11 17.17 3.48
N GLN A 188 -13.07 17.55 4.74
CA GLN A 188 -11.87 18.05 5.39
C GLN A 188 -11.69 17.39 6.75
N ALA A 189 -10.60 16.65 6.91
CA ALA A 189 -10.30 15.98 8.16
C ALA A 189 -9.95 16.97 9.27
N TYR A 190 -10.35 16.66 10.50
CA TYR A 190 -9.85 17.30 11.71
C TYR A 190 -9.27 16.24 12.65
N GLN A 191 -8.25 16.63 13.39
CA GLN A 191 -7.59 15.78 14.38
C GLN A 191 -8.19 16.02 15.77
N THR A 192 -8.16 14.98 16.59
CA THR A 192 -8.51 15.03 18.02
C THR A 192 -7.28 14.64 18.83
N TYR A 193 -6.86 15.49 19.76
CA TYR A 193 -5.75 15.20 20.66
C TYR A 193 -6.20 15.23 22.12
N ASP A 194 -5.65 14.30 22.91
CA ASP A 194 -5.76 14.35 24.37
C ASP A 194 -4.68 15.29 24.92
N VAL A 195 -5.09 16.41 25.46
CA VAL A 195 -4.21 17.45 26.01
C VAL A 195 -4.33 17.57 27.52
N SER A 196 -4.93 16.58 28.19
CA SER A 196 -5.20 16.60 29.63
C SER A 196 -3.93 16.82 30.47
N ALA A 197 -2.81 16.22 30.04
CA ALA A 197 -1.52 16.30 30.74
C ALA A 197 -0.75 17.60 30.46
N GLN A 198 -1.05 18.30 29.35
CA GLN A 198 -0.34 19.52 28.95
C GLN A 198 -0.97 20.80 29.51
N LEU A 199 -2.24 20.72 29.90
CA LEU A 199 -2.95 21.86 30.49
C LEU A 199 -2.59 22.03 31.96
N GLN A 200 -2.53 23.29 32.39
CA GLN A 200 -2.29 23.65 33.76
C GLN A 200 -3.41 24.54 34.33
N LYS A 201 -3.53 24.56 35.64
CA LYS A 201 -4.43 25.47 36.33
C LYS A 201 -3.99 26.91 36.13
N GLY A 202 -4.90 27.81 35.82
CA GLY A 202 -4.60 29.23 35.56
C GLY A 202 -4.16 29.44 34.12
N ASP A 203 -3.08 30.14 33.92
CA ASP A 203 -2.69 30.63 32.58
C ASP A 203 -2.10 29.55 31.69
N ASN A 204 -2.59 29.51 30.46
CA ASN A 204 -2.19 28.62 29.39
C ASN A 204 -2.07 29.42 28.08
N ALA A 205 -1.43 28.82 27.07
CA ALA A 205 -1.39 29.39 25.74
C ALA A 205 -1.47 28.29 24.66
N ILE A 206 -2.33 28.49 23.68
CA ILE A 206 -2.35 27.72 22.43
C ILE A 206 -1.56 28.49 21.37
N GLY A 207 -0.67 27.80 20.71
CA GLY A 207 0.04 28.29 19.52
C GLY A 207 -0.17 27.34 18.34
N ILE A 208 -0.26 27.87 17.12
CA ILE A 208 -0.37 27.05 15.91
C ILE A 208 0.43 27.68 14.77
N MET A 209 1.26 26.88 14.10
CA MET A 209 1.93 27.23 12.86
C MET A 209 1.14 26.70 11.67
N VAL A 210 1.08 27.47 10.59
CA VAL A 210 0.33 27.08 9.39
C VAL A 210 1.11 27.40 8.12
N ALA A 211 1.27 26.41 7.26
CA ALA A 211 1.88 26.53 5.93
C ALA A 211 0.90 26.12 4.82
N ASN A 212 1.33 26.27 3.57
CA ASN A 212 0.47 26.07 2.40
C ASN A 212 -0.05 24.63 2.26
N GLY A 213 0.82 23.62 2.40
CA GLY A 213 0.49 22.22 2.19
C GLY A 213 -0.23 21.95 0.87
N TRP A 214 -1.11 20.97 0.86
CA TRP A 214 -1.92 20.64 -0.32
C TRP A 214 -3.07 21.59 -0.59
N TYR A 215 -3.49 22.37 0.40
CA TYR A 215 -4.65 23.26 0.25
C TYR A 215 -4.35 24.45 -0.67
N LYS A 216 -3.25 25.16 -0.40
CA LYS A 216 -2.86 26.39 -1.11
C LYS A 216 -1.65 26.17 -2.00
N GLY A 217 -0.78 25.23 -1.69
CA GLY A 217 0.48 24.98 -2.36
C GLY A 217 0.35 24.58 -3.82
N ARG A 218 1.48 24.51 -4.47
CA ARG A 218 1.61 24.06 -5.85
C ARG A 218 1.44 22.53 -5.93
N LEU A 219 0.54 22.06 -6.80
CA LEU A 219 0.27 20.63 -7.02
C LEU A 219 0.29 20.30 -8.51
N GLY A 220 0.75 19.05 -8.81
CA GLY A 220 0.86 18.55 -10.16
C GLY A 220 1.93 19.25 -10.99
N TRP A 221 2.07 18.85 -12.25
CA TRP A 221 3.12 19.29 -13.17
C TRP A 221 2.81 20.59 -13.92
N GLU A 222 1.59 21.10 -13.82
CA GLU A 222 1.20 22.35 -14.49
C GLU A 222 1.62 23.63 -13.73
N ASN A 223 2.32 23.48 -12.63
CA ASN A 223 2.79 24.57 -11.77
C ASN A 223 1.66 25.43 -11.19
N LYS A 224 0.47 24.85 -10.99
CA LYS A 224 -0.69 25.52 -10.42
C LYS A 224 -0.73 25.42 -8.91
N ALA A 225 -1.10 26.51 -8.27
CA ALA A 225 -1.37 26.61 -6.83
C ALA A 225 -2.82 27.01 -6.57
N ASN A 226 -3.22 27.08 -5.32
CA ASN A 226 -4.55 27.51 -4.88
C ASN A 226 -5.69 26.61 -5.40
N HIS A 227 -5.48 25.29 -5.48
CA HIS A 227 -6.50 24.37 -5.99
C HIS A 227 -7.78 24.40 -5.18
N TYR A 228 -7.70 24.66 -3.87
CA TYR A 228 -8.85 24.66 -2.96
C TYR A 228 -9.16 26.03 -2.37
N GLY A 229 -8.17 26.92 -2.29
CA GLY A 229 -8.32 28.27 -1.81
C GLY A 229 -6.99 29.04 -1.79
N ASP A 230 -7.06 30.35 -1.75
CA ASP A 230 -5.91 31.25 -1.79
C ASP A 230 -5.52 31.82 -0.42
N ARG A 231 -6.28 31.50 0.62
CA ARG A 231 -6.04 31.92 2.02
C ARG A 231 -5.97 30.74 2.95
N ARG A 232 -4.90 30.66 3.72
CA ARG A 232 -4.74 29.68 4.79
C ARG A 232 -5.57 30.10 5.99
N ALA A 233 -6.12 29.11 6.72
CA ALA A 233 -6.92 29.35 7.92
C ALA A 233 -6.81 28.18 8.89
N VAL A 234 -7.22 28.40 10.14
CA VAL A 234 -7.34 27.34 11.15
C VAL A 234 -8.69 27.34 11.83
N LEU A 235 -9.07 26.19 12.33
CA LEU A 235 -10.21 25.98 13.22
C LEU A 235 -9.72 25.16 14.40
N VAL A 236 -9.88 25.69 15.62
CA VAL A 236 -9.41 25.06 16.87
C VAL A 236 -10.52 25.13 17.91
N GLN A 237 -10.82 23.98 18.55
CA GLN A 237 -11.78 23.95 19.66
C GLN A 237 -11.23 23.07 20.78
N LEU A 238 -11.11 23.63 21.97
CA LEU A 238 -10.68 22.96 23.20
C LEU A 238 -11.89 22.69 24.08
N HIS A 239 -12.04 21.45 24.53
CA HIS A 239 -12.98 21.01 25.55
C HIS A 239 -12.24 20.61 26.81
N VAL A 240 -12.57 21.18 27.94
CA VAL A 240 -11.99 20.83 29.24
C VAL A 240 -13.10 20.39 30.17
N ARG A 241 -13.02 19.22 30.73
CA ARG A 241 -13.93 18.68 31.74
C ARG A 241 -13.20 18.59 33.06
N TYR A 242 -13.87 19.05 34.10
CA TYR A 242 -13.34 19.06 35.49
C TYR A 242 -13.92 17.93 36.35
N ASN A 243 -13.19 17.58 37.44
CA ASN A 243 -13.61 16.53 38.36
C ASN A 243 -14.91 16.86 39.09
N ASP A 244 -15.31 18.14 39.15
CA ASP A 244 -16.59 18.56 39.72
C ASP A 244 -17.77 18.45 38.73
N GLY A 245 -17.53 17.95 37.55
CA GLY A 245 -18.50 17.77 36.48
C GLY A 245 -18.79 19.03 35.66
N THR A 246 -18.12 20.14 35.92
CA THR A 246 -18.23 21.34 35.09
C THR A 246 -17.36 21.20 33.81
N GLU A 247 -17.76 21.92 32.76
CA GLU A 247 -17.07 21.93 31.48
C GLU A 247 -16.74 23.37 31.03
N GLU A 248 -15.63 23.52 30.33
CA GLU A 248 -15.30 24.75 29.58
C GLU A 248 -15.02 24.39 28.14
N VAL A 249 -15.58 25.16 27.21
CA VAL A 249 -15.33 25.02 25.78
C VAL A 249 -14.80 26.35 25.28
N MET A 250 -13.69 26.28 24.53
CA MET A 250 -13.06 27.45 23.92
C MET A 250 -12.80 27.16 22.43
N GLY A 251 -13.25 28.08 21.56
CA GLY A 251 -13.04 28.02 20.13
C GLY A 251 -12.09 29.12 19.61
N SER A 252 -11.52 28.89 18.44
CA SER A 252 -10.82 29.95 17.70
C SER A 252 -11.78 31.08 17.33
N ASP A 253 -11.33 32.33 17.48
CA ASP A 253 -12.08 33.54 17.19
C ASP A 253 -11.14 34.71 16.79
N PRO A 254 -11.66 35.86 16.31
CA PRO A 254 -10.84 36.98 15.91
C PRO A 254 -9.98 37.64 17.01
N THR A 255 -10.09 37.20 18.26
CA THR A 255 -9.24 37.73 19.35
C THR A 255 -7.87 37.11 19.40
N TRP A 256 -7.59 36.10 18.54
CA TRP A 256 -6.27 35.52 18.38
C TRP A 256 -5.30 36.52 17.75
N LYS A 257 -4.02 36.36 18.05
CA LYS A 257 -2.93 37.15 17.52
C LYS A 257 -2.19 36.42 16.44
N ALA A 258 -1.67 37.14 15.45
CA ALA A 258 -0.99 36.61 14.31
C ALA A 258 0.41 37.22 14.09
N SER A 259 1.40 36.39 13.69
CA SER A 259 2.73 36.82 13.32
C SER A 259 3.34 35.85 12.30
N THR A 260 4.55 36.13 11.84
CA THR A 260 5.38 35.18 11.10
C THR A 260 6.57 34.76 11.95
N GLY A 261 7.17 33.61 11.65
CA GLY A 261 8.31 33.07 12.37
C GLY A 261 9.49 32.70 11.47
N ALA A 262 10.23 31.70 11.90
CA ALA A 262 11.45 31.23 11.23
C ALA A 262 11.21 30.58 9.87
N ILE A 263 10.04 29.97 9.62
CA ILE A 263 9.72 29.36 8.33
C ILE A 263 9.36 30.48 7.34
N ARG A 264 10.30 30.78 6.45
CA ARG A 264 10.17 31.86 5.47
C ARG A 264 9.54 31.43 4.16
N PHE A 265 9.62 30.16 3.85
CA PHE A 265 9.06 29.50 2.68
C PHE A 265 8.84 28.03 3.00
N SER A 266 7.72 27.44 2.57
CA SER A 266 7.50 26.00 2.65
C SER A 266 6.49 25.54 1.60
N GLU A 267 6.92 24.59 0.76
CA GLU A 267 6.12 23.95 -0.28
C GLU A 267 6.45 22.46 -0.34
N ILE A 268 5.44 21.63 -0.61
CA ILE A 268 5.60 20.17 -0.65
C ILE A 268 6.71 19.73 -1.61
N TYR A 269 6.76 20.30 -2.82
CA TYR A 269 7.72 19.91 -3.86
C TYR A 269 9.05 20.65 -3.78
N ASP A 270 9.01 21.91 -3.35
CA ASP A 270 10.16 22.79 -3.44
C ASP A 270 11.04 22.74 -2.19
N GLY A 271 10.47 22.32 -1.05
CA GLY A 271 11.20 22.26 0.21
C GLY A 271 10.87 23.41 1.16
N GLU A 272 11.80 23.72 2.06
CA GLU A 272 11.58 24.71 3.12
C GLU A 272 12.79 25.62 3.32
N THR A 273 12.54 26.91 3.57
CA THR A 273 13.55 27.85 4.01
C THR A 273 13.27 28.28 5.44
N TYR A 274 14.18 27.99 6.34
CA TYR A 274 14.12 28.32 7.76
C TYR A 274 15.23 29.29 8.15
N ASP A 275 14.85 30.44 8.70
CA ASP A 275 15.79 31.43 9.23
C ASP A 275 15.71 31.43 10.77
N ALA A 276 16.63 30.75 11.42
CA ALA A 276 16.65 30.62 12.88
C ALA A 276 16.76 31.97 13.62
N ARG A 277 17.27 33.03 12.96
CA ARG A 277 17.33 34.37 13.52
C ARG A 277 15.94 34.99 13.72
N MET A 278 14.91 34.45 13.02
CA MET A 278 13.52 34.88 13.09
C MET A 278 12.68 34.04 14.07
N GLU A 279 13.31 33.14 14.82
CA GLU A 279 12.62 32.41 15.89
C GLU A 279 12.06 33.37 16.95
N GLN A 280 10.86 33.09 17.41
CA GLN A 280 10.22 33.81 18.49
C GLN A 280 10.15 32.90 19.72
N ASN A 281 11.26 32.85 20.47
CA ASN A 281 11.38 31.94 21.61
C ASN A 281 10.23 32.09 22.62
N GLY A 282 9.59 31.00 23.03
CA GLY A 282 8.48 30.99 23.95
C GLY A 282 7.14 31.49 23.39
N TRP A 283 7.03 31.67 22.06
CA TRP A 283 5.84 32.24 21.41
C TRP A 283 4.52 31.50 21.73
N SER A 284 4.59 30.23 22.04
CA SER A 284 3.45 29.40 22.43
C SER A 284 3.33 29.17 23.93
N GLU A 285 4.15 29.84 24.75
CA GLU A 285 4.14 29.75 26.21
C GLU A 285 3.21 30.81 26.85
N PRO A 286 2.65 30.54 28.04
CA PRO A 286 1.98 31.57 28.84
C PRO A 286 2.92 32.73 29.14
N GLY A 287 2.41 33.97 29.09
CA GLY A 287 3.19 35.17 29.43
C GLY A 287 4.09 35.72 28.34
N PHE A 288 4.14 35.12 27.15
CA PHE A 288 4.82 35.71 26.02
C PHE A 288 4.20 37.07 25.64
N ASP A 289 5.04 38.06 25.38
CA ASP A 289 4.60 39.40 24.96
C ASP A 289 4.23 39.42 23.47
N ASP A 290 2.92 39.35 23.19
CA ASP A 290 2.37 39.39 21.84
C ASP A 290 1.77 40.76 21.44
N LEU A 291 2.14 41.83 22.15
CA LEU A 291 1.62 43.17 21.87
C LEU A 291 1.95 43.68 20.46
N SER A 292 3.09 43.26 19.91
CA SER A 292 3.51 43.58 18.53
C SER A 292 2.86 42.72 17.44
N TRP A 293 2.16 41.64 17.84
CA TRP A 293 1.52 40.74 16.88
C TRP A 293 0.26 41.37 16.31
N GLY A 294 0.00 41.11 15.03
CA GLY A 294 -1.17 41.52 14.32
C GLY A 294 -2.46 40.82 14.77
N ALA A 295 -3.56 41.18 14.17
CA ALA A 295 -4.86 40.60 14.45
C ALA A 295 -5.19 39.41 13.53
N ALA A 296 -6.05 38.51 13.99
CA ALA A 296 -6.76 37.56 13.16
C ALA A 296 -8.15 38.08 12.79
N GLU A 297 -8.72 37.53 11.74
CA GLU A 297 -10.09 37.75 11.30
C GLU A 297 -10.80 36.43 10.99
N ARG A 298 -12.12 36.46 10.98
CA ARG A 298 -12.93 35.31 10.56
C ARG A 298 -12.83 35.12 9.05
N LEU A 299 -12.65 33.87 8.62
CA LEU A 299 -12.76 33.44 7.24
C LEU A 299 -14.02 32.55 7.09
N GLU A 300 -14.82 32.81 6.07
CA GLU A 300 -16.04 32.03 5.82
C GLU A 300 -15.68 30.74 5.06
N LEU A 301 -15.51 29.66 5.79
CA LEU A 301 -15.35 28.31 5.26
C LEU A 301 -16.42 27.39 5.85
N SER A 302 -16.77 26.32 5.13
CA SER A 302 -17.79 25.37 5.55
C SER A 302 -17.37 24.58 6.81
N LEU A 303 -18.30 24.40 7.74
CA LEU A 303 -18.15 23.45 8.84
C LEU A 303 -18.81 22.10 8.53
N THR A 304 -19.66 22.04 7.50
CA THR A 304 -20.39 20.80 7.14
C THR A 304 -19.54 19.80 6.36
N HIS A 305 -18.36 20.23 5.91
CA HIS A 305 -17.38 19.36 5.23
C HIS A 305 -16.40 18.70 6.21
N LEU A 306 -16.44 19.08 7.48
CA LEU A 306 -15.55 18.53 8.48
C LEU A 306 -15.91 17.08 8.80
N VAL A 307 -14.88 16.22 8.79
CA VAL A 307 -14.97 14.80 9.15
C VAL A 307 -13.86 14.47 10.16
N ALA A 308 -14.14 13.60 11.11
CA ALA A 308 -13.10 13.12 12.00
C ALA A 308 -12.00 12.37 11.20
N GLN A 309 -10.78 12.40 11.69
CA GLN A 309 -9.65 11.69 11.04
C GLN A 309 -9.91 10.18 10.99
N GLU A 310 -10.09 9.65 9.79
CA GLU A 310 -10.39 8.24 9.53
C GLU A 310 -9.11 7.41 9.34
N ASN A 311 -8.12 7.98 8.62
CA ASN A 311 -6.84 7.34 8.37
C ASN A 311 -5.98 7.30 9.65
N VAL A 312 -4.99 6.41 9.66
CA VAL A 312 -3.90 6.50 10.62
C VAL A 312 -3.09 7.78 10.37
N PRO A 313 -2.52 8.40 11.41
CA PRO A 313 -1.75 9.62 11.23
C PRO A 313 -0.50 9.38 10.38
N THR A 314 -0.08 10.41 9.65
CA THR A 314 1.25 10.46 9.05
C THR A 314 2.25 10.84 10.13
N ARG A 315 3.35 10.07 10.27
CA ARG A 315 4.34 10.22 11.35
C ARG A 315 5.76 9.95 10.89
N VAL A 316 6.72 10.35 11.70
CA VAL A 316 8.09 9.81 11.63
C VAL A 316 8.07 8.39 12.20
N THR A 317 8.12 7.39 11.33
CA THR A 317 7.99 5.97 11.73
C THR A 317 9.33 5.27 11.96
N GLN A 318 10.40 5.82 11.38
CA GLN A 318 11.74 5.25 11.47
C GLN A 318 12.80 6.33 11.28
N THR A 319 13.98 6.13 11.87
CA THR A 319 15.15 6.97 11.61
C THR A 319 16.27 6.17 10.96
N LEU A 320 16.97 6.79 10.00
CA LEU A 320 18.13 6.22 9.31
C LEU A 320 19.35 7.11 9.53
N LYS A 321 20.52 6.48 9.68
CA LYS A 321 21.80 7.20 9.65
C LYS A 321 22.41 7.10 8.26
N PRO A 322 23.12 8.13 7.78
CA PRO A 322 23.87 8.04 6.55
C PRO A 322 24.80 6.81 6.55
N LEU A 323 24.72 6.02 5.48
CA LEU A 323 25.62 4.87 5.26
C LEU A 323 27.04 5.33 4.95
N ALA A 324 27.17 6.42 4.19
CA ALA A 324 28.45 6.97 3.78
C ALA A 324 28.36 8.49 3.50
N VAL A 325 29.52 9.14 3.55
CA VAL A 325 29.74 10.47 2.97
C VAL A 325 30.56 10.28 1.69
N ILE A 326 30.08 10.83 0.59
CA ILE A 326 30.65 10.67 -0.75
C ILE A 326 31.08 12.05 -1.27
N VAL A 327 32.26 12.14 -1.87
CA VAL A 327 32.65 13.28 -2.68
C VAL A 327 32.55 12.84 -4.14
N THR A 328 31.68 13.48 -4.90
CA THR A 328 31.46 13.13 -6.31
C THR A 328 32.62 13.56 -7.20
N PRO A 329 32.74 13.02 -8.42
CA PRO A 329 33.71 13.51 -9.41
C PRO A 329 33.60 14.99 -9.72
N SER A 330 32.39 15.59 -9.67
CA SER A 330 32.15 17.04 -9.82
C SER A 330 32.50 17.85 -8.57
N GLY A 331 32.84 17.20 -7.45
CA GLY A 331 33.25 17.86 -6.20
C GLY A 331 32.10 18.14 -5.22
N ASP A 332 30.90 17.65 -5.47
CA ASP A 332 29.78 17.75 -4.52
C ASP A 332 29.99 16.80 -3.34
N THR A 333 29.66 17.25 -2.13
CA THR A 333 29.66 16.41 -0.94
C THR A 333 28.27 15.90 -0.64
N LEU A 334 28.11 14.58 -0.60
CA LEU A 334 26.82 13.90 -0.45
C LEU A 334 26.78 13.02 0.79
N LEU A 335 25.59 12.90 1.38
CA LEU A 335 25.23 11.81 2.27
C LEU A 335 24.54 10.72 1.43
N ASP A 336 24.98 9.48 1.49
CA ASP A 336 24.24 8.31 1.00
C ASP A 336 23.49 7.70 2.19
N MET A 337 22.16 7.71 2.13
CA MET A 337 21.31 7.12 3.16
C MET A 337 21.24 5.59 3.08
N GLY A 338 21.77 4.99 1.99
CA GLY A 338 21.71 3.55 1.74
C GLY A 338 20.34 3.03 1.28
N GLN A 339 19.28 3.83 1.45
CA GLN A 339 17.89 3.53 1.10
C GLN A 339 17.28 4.72 0.38
N ASN A 340 16.58 4.48 -0.73
CA ASN A 340 15.67 5.47 -1.32
C ASN A 340 14.45 5.59 -0.40
N MET A 341 14.39 6.66 0.37
CA MET A 341 13.41 6.89 1.44
C MET A 341 12.52 8.09 1.14
N VAL A 342 11.43 8.21 1.86
CA VAL A 342 10.58 9.40 1.86
C VAL A 342 10.55 9.99 3.26
N GLY A 343 10.73 11.32 3.31
CA GLY A 343 10.78 12.03 4.58
C GLY A 343 11.67 13.27 4.51
N ARG A 344 12.48 13.48 5.56
CA ARG A 344 13.32 14.67 5.70
C ARG A 344 14.65 14.34 6.39
N ILE A 345 15.59 15.29 6.33
CA ILE A 345 16.83 15.21 7.11
C ILE A 345 16.74 16.14 8.32
N ARG A 346 16.87 15.56 9.52
CA ARG A 346 17.16 16.31 10.73
C ARG A 346 18.69 16.39 10.92
N PHE A 347 19.19 17.58 11.26
CA PHE A 347 20.63 17.74 11.50
C PHE A 347 20.92 18.68 12.66
N ASN A 348 22.13 18.53 13.21
CA ASN A 348 22.69 19.38 14.25
C ASN A 348 23.85 20.19 13.66
N VAL A 349 23.98 21.45 14.03
CA VAL A 349 25.06 22.30 13.56
C VAL A 349 25.46 23.33 14.62
N SER A 350 26.75 23.65 14.68
CA SER A 350 27.27 24.82 15.40
C SER A 350 27.94 25.73 14.38
N ALA A 351 27.33 26.86 14.08
CA ALA A 351 27.73 27.74 13.00
C ALA A 351 27.63 29.21 13.42
N PRO A 352 28.42 30.14 12.85
CA PRO A 352 28.23 31.58 13.04
C PRO A 352 26.83 32.03 12.57
N GLU A 353 26.33 33.13 13.16
CA GLU A 353 25.08 33.77 12.73
C GLU A 353 25.10 34.07 11.23
N GLY A 354 23.99 33.77 10.55
CA GLY A 354 23.83 34.00 9.13
C GLY A 354 24.47 32.95 8.22
N THR A 355 25.10 31.91 8.78
CA THR A 355 25.60 30.76 7.99
C THR A 355 24.41 30.08 7.31
N VAL A 356 24.50 29.91 5.99
CA VAL A 356 23.48 29.29 5.16
C VAL A 356 23.89 27.85 4.86
N ILE A 357 23.07 26.90 5.30
CA ILE A 357 23.23 25.47 4.99
C ILE A 357 22.12 25.05 4.06
N LYS A 358 22.49 24.34 2.98
CA LYS A 358 21.54 23.83 2.00
C LYS A 358 21.64 22.31 1.91
N LEU A 359 20.48 21.66 1.88
CA LEU A 359 20.31 20.24 1.63
C LEU A 359 19.47 20.06 0.39
N THR A 360 20.05 19.50 -0.68
CA THR A 360 19.33 19.16 -1.90
C THR A 360 19.23 17.64 -2.02
N HIS A 361 18.06 17.13 -2.37
CA HIS A 361 17.75 15.71 -2.30
C HIS A 361 17.59 15.10 -3.69
N ALA A 362 18.14 13.89 -3.90
CA ALA A 362 18.00 13.13 -5.14
C ALA A 362 17.91 11.62 -4.87
N GLU A 363 17.27 10.89 -5.79
CA GLU A 363 17.10 9.45 -5.68
C GLU A 363 18.34 8.66 -6.12
N VAL A 364 19.08 9.14 -7.12
CA VAL A 364 20.16 8.41 -7.81
C VAL A 364 21.33 9.32 -8.13
N LEU A 365 22.46 8.68 -8.43
CA LEU A 365 23.62 9.32 -9.06
C LEU A 365 23.63 9.00 -10.57
N ASP A 366 24.20 9.88 -11.38
CA ASP A 366 24.40 9.60 -12.80
C ASP A 366 25.45 8.47 -13.02
N LYS A 367 25.66 8.08 -14.25
CA LYS A 367 26.61 6.99 -14.58
C LYS A 367 28.07 7.32 -14.28
N GLU A 368 28.40 8.61 -14.17
CA GLU A 368 29.70 9.11 -13.76
C GLU A 368 29.84 9.19 -12.24
N GLY A 369 28.77 8.97 -11.47
CA GLY A 369 28.71 9.06 -10.01
C GLY A 369 28.46 10.46 -9.48
N ASN A 370 27.95 11.40 -10.29
CA ASN A 370 27.58 12.72 -9.89
C ASN A 370 26.12 12.79 -9.42
N PHE A 371 25.81 13.83 -8.66
CA PHE A 371 24.47 14.12 -8.17
C PHE A 371 23.50 14.41 -9.33
N TYR A 372 22.38 13.69 -9.40
CA TYR A 372 21.45 13.77 -10.52
C TYR A 372 20.07 14.25 -10.08
N MET A 373 19.55 15.27 -10.76
CA MET A 373 18.26 15.89 -10.49
C MET A 373 17.36 16.02 -11.73
N GLY A 374 17.71 15.41 -12.86
CA GLY A 374 16.93 15.55 -14.09
C GLY A 374 15.49 15.02 -13.93
N ASN A 375 15.31 13.95 -13.16
CA ASN A 375 14.03 13.27 -12.99
C ASN A 375 13.06 13.91 -11.97
N ILE A 376 13.42 15.06 -11.37
CA ILE A 376 12.51 15.77 -10.45
C ILE A 376 11.68 16.87 -11.13
N ARG A 377 11.93 17.11 -12.43
CA ARG A 377 11.26 18.12 -13.24
C ARG A 377 11.37 19.54 -12.63
N THR A 378 10.25 20.18 -12.28
CA THR A 378 10.24 21.53 -11.70
C THR A 378 10.33 21.55 -10.18
N ALA A 379 10.23 20.40 -9.51
CA ALA A 379 10.44 20.33 -8.06
C ALA A 379 11.89 20.68 -7.71
N LYS A 380 12.11 21.30 -6.54
CA LYS A 380 13.47 21.74 -6.14
C LYS A 380 14.08 20.81 -5.11
N GLN A 381 13.26 20.17 -4.29
CA GLN A 381 13.71 19.31 -3.19
C GLN A 381 14.81 19.93 -2.34
N LEU A 382 14.72 21.26 -2.09
CA LEU A 382 15.75 22.08 -1.47
C LEU A 382 15.32 22.54 -0.08
N VAL A 383 16.10 22.19 0.92
CA VAL A 383 15.97 22.71 2.27
C VAL A 383 17.09 23.71 2.54
N THR A 384 16.74 24.91 3.01
CA THR A 384 17.69 25.97 3.37
C THR A 384 17.53 26.34 4.82
N PHE A 385 18.60 26.24 5.59
CA PHE A 385 18.67 26.64 6.99
C PHE A 385 19.65 27.82 7.15
N ILE A 386 19.24 28.87 7.87
CA ILE A 386 20.08 30.03 8.20
C ILE A 386 20.27 30.03 9.72
N ALA A 387 21.52 29.85 10.15
CA ALA A 387 21.88 29.74 11.57
C ALA A 387 21.72 31.07 12.30
N LYS A 388 21.29 30.98 13.59
CA LYS A 388 21.27 32.16 14.50
C LYS A 388 22.58 32.38 15.27
N GLY A 389 23.48 31.36 15.27
CA GLY A 389 24.80 31.49 15.87
C GLY A 389 24.84 31.17 17.35
N GLU A 390 23.87 30.50 17.92
CA GLU A 390 23.74 30.20 19.34
C GLU A 390 24.01 28.73 19.68
N GLY A 391 25.23 28.37 19.95
CA GLY A 391 25.61 27.00 20.35
C GLY A 391 25.35 25.96 19.27
N THR A 392 24.83 24.79 19.64
CA THR A 392 24.42 23.74 18.72
C THR A 392 22.94 23.90 18.43
N GLU A 393 22.62 24.16 17.18
CA GLU A 393 21.26 24.28 16.66
C GLU A 393 20.82 22.95 16.04
N THR A 394 19.57 22.56 16.29
CA THR A 394 18.96 21.37 15.69
C THR A 394 17.81 21.80 14.80
N TYR A 395 17.78 21.28 13.57
CA TYR A 395 16.70 21.60 12.63
C TYR A 395 16.26 20.36 11.84
N ALA A 396 14.96 20.26 11.62
CA ALA A 396 14.30 19.40 10.64
C ALA A 396 13.20 20.21 9.96
N PRO A 397 12.97 20.08 8.63
CA PRO A 397 11.86 20.76 7.97
C PRO A 397 10.51 20.36 8.57
N HIS A 398 9.55 21.28 8.58
CA HIS A 398 8.25 21.12 9.22
C HIS A 398 7.17 20.66 8.23
N PHE A 399 7.04 21.37 7.08
CA PHE A 399 5.86 21.26 6.22
C PHE A 399 6.18 20.81 4.79
N THR A 400 7.22 20.01 4.63
CA THR A 400 7.65 19.41 3.37
C THR A 400 8.21 18.01 3.60
N PHE A 401 8.22 17.20 2.57
CA PHE A 401 8.89 15.90 2.54
C PHE A 401 9.54 15.68 1.17
N GLN A 402 10.58 14.85 1.14
CA GLN A 402 11.35 14.57 -0.07
C GLN A 402 11.44 13.06 -0.30
N GLY A 403 11.51 12.66 -1.58
CA GLY A 403 11.88 11.31 -1.98
C GLY A 403 13.36 11.29 -2.38
N PHE A 404 14.20 10.51 -1.68
CA PHE A 404 15.64 10.58 -1.89
C PHE A 404 16.42 9.38 -1.30
N ARG A 405 17.57 9.13 -1.88
CA ARG A 405 18.65 8.34 -1.28
C ARG A 405 19.87 9.20 -0.99
N TYR A 406 20.15 10.18 -1.82
CA TYR A 406 21.33 11.04 -1.73
C TYR A 406 20.96 12.45 -1.34
N VAL A 407 21.78 13.06 -0.48
CA VAL A 407 21.57 14.44 -0.03
C VAL A 407 22.85 15.22 -0.24
N LYS A 408 22.80 16.21 -1.14
CA LYS A 408 23.90 17.16 -1.33
C LYS A 408 23.86 18.17 -0.20
N VAL A 409 25.00 18.33 0.50
CA VAL A 409 25.17 19.28 1.60
C VAL A 409 26.08 20.42 1.16
N GLU A 410 25.63 21.64 1.36
CA GLU A 410 26.39 22.86 1.04
C GLU A 410 26.39 23.81 2.23
N GLY A 411 27.52 24.44 2.51
CA GLY A 411 27.66 25.47 3.55
C GLY A 411 27.73 24.96 4.99
N TYR A 412 27.85 23.66 5.19
CA TYR A 412 28.09 23.11 6.53
C TYR A 412 29.50 23.47 7.02
N PRO A 413 29.67 23.92 8.27
CA PRO A 413 30.97 24.35 8.78
C PRO A 413 32.05 23.28 8.63
N ASP A 414 33.25 23.69 8.23
CA ASP A 414 34.41 22.81 8.06
C ASP A 414 34.18 21.63 7.09
N GLN A 415 33.22 21.74 6.19
CA GLN A 415 32.84 20.67 5.24
C GLN A 415 34.05 20.13 4.44
N GLU A 416 35.04 20.96 4.13
CA GLU A 416 36.27 20.56 3.44
C GLU A 416 37.15 19.60 4.27
N LYS A 417 36.96 19.51 5.58
CA LYS A 417 37.61 18.53 6.47
C LYS A 417 36.85 17.22 6.58
N GLY A 418 35.66 17.13 5.98
CA GLY A 418 34.73 16.02 6.00
C GLY A 418 33.44 16.33 6.78
N LEU A 419 32.31 15.91 6.26
CA LEU A 419 31.04 15.99 6.98
C LEU A 419 30.96 14.97 8.12
N PRO A 420 30.50 15.34 9.33
CA PRO A 420 30.22 14.41 10.40
C PRO A 420 28.88 13.68 10.15
N PRO A 421 28.89 12.39 9.71
CA PRO A 421 27.63 11.71 9.37
C PRO A 421 26.68 11.56 10.56
N GLU A 422 27.21 11.51 11.79
CA GLU A 422 26.45 11.45 13.03
C GLU A 422 25.59 12.69 13.28
N ALA A 423 25.95 13.83 12.69
CA ALA A 423 25.15 15.06 12.81
C ALA A 423 23.83 14.99 12.02
N PHE A 424 23.71 14.05 11.09
CA PHE A 424 22.55 13.93 10.21
C PHE A 424 21.73 12.69 10.54
N THR A 425 20.42 12.80 10.40
CA THR A 425 19.46 11.70 10.60
C THR A 425 18.34 11.84 9.59
N GLY A 426 18.13 10.80 8.79
CA GLY A 426 16.95 10.68 7.94
C GLY A 426 15.74 10.29 8.80
N GLU A 427 14.68 11.06 8.74
CA GLU A 427 13.39 10.78 9.35
C GLU A 427 12.44 10.28 8.27
N VAL A 428 12.06 9.01 8.34
CA VAL A 428 11.15 8.37 7.39
C VAL A 428 9.72 8.71 7.76
N ILE A 429 8.97 9.31 6.82
CA ILE A 429 7.61 9.79 7.04
C ILE A 429 6.65 9.05 6.12
N HIS A 430 5.60 8.47 6.68
CA HIS A 430 4.47 7.88 5.95
C HIS A 430 3.27 7.69 6.89
N SER A 431 2.09 7.33 6.33
CA SER A 431 0.94 6.90 7.13
C SER A 431 1.34 5.71 8.01
N ASP A 432 1.15 5.85 9.33
CA ASP A 432 1.65 4.91 10.36
C ASP A 432 0.76 3.66 10.44
N MET A 433 0.74 2.89 9.34
CA MET A 433 0.02 1.63 9.23
C MET A 433 0.82 0.50 9.87
N ASP A 434 0.14 -0.38 10.61
CA ASP A 434 0.76 -1.62 11.11
C ASP A 434 1.17 -2.52 9.96
N GLN A 435 2.42 -2.99 9.95
CA GLN A 435 2.86 -4.00 8.99
C GLN A 435 2.22 -5.34 9.31
N THR A 436 1.53 -5.93 8.33
CA THR A 436 0.77 -7.18 8.49
C THR A 436 1.41 -8.37 7.80
N GLY A 437 2.17 -8.16 6.72
CA GLY A 437 2.75 -9.24 5.94
C GLY A 437 4.26 -9.32 6.00
N ALA A 438 4.76 -10.56 5.94
CA ALA A 438 6.16 -10.86 5.69
C ALA A 438 6.27 -12.03 4.70
N PHE A 439 7.26 -11.95 3.81
CA PHE A 439 7.56 -12.98 2.82
C PHE A 439 9.07 -13.18 2.74
N GLU A 440 9.49 -14.44 2.66
CA GLU A 440 10.89 -14.83 2.46
C GLU A 440 10.97 -16.10 1.61
N CYS A 441 12.01 -16.20 0.79
CA CYS A 441 12.29 -17.41 0.02
C CYS A 441 13.81 -17.67 -0.09
N SER A 442 14.20 -18.73 -0.79
CA SER A 442 15.58 -19.13 -0.93
C SER A 442 16.42 -18.26 -1.88
N ASP A 443 15.85 -17.31 -2.61
CA ASP A 443 16.58 -16.38 -3.49
C ASP A 443 16.65 -15.00 -2.84
N GLU A 444 17.87 -14.56 -2.49
CA GLU A 444 18.09 -13.28 -1.81
C GLU A 444 17.71 -12.06 -2.66
N MET A 445 17.77 -12.15 -3.99
CA MET A 445 17.32 -11.05 -4.84
C MET A 445 15.79 -10.92 -4.83
N VAL A 446 15.06 -12.02 -4.69
CA VAL A 446 13.60 -12.00 -4.51
C VAL A 446 13.24 -11.43 -3.12
N ASN A 447 14.02 -11.77 -2.09
CA ASN A 447 13.85 -11.16 -0.77
C ASN A 447 14.14 -9.65 -0.81
N GLN A 448 15.15 -9.21 -1.57
CA GLN A 448 15.39 -7.79 -1.81
C GLN A 448 14.25 -7.14 -2.58
N LEU A 449 13.67 -7.82 -3.57
CA LEU A 449 12.49 -7.33 -4.29
C LEU A 449 11.32 -7.11 -3.33
N GLN A 450 11.05 -8.03 -2.41
CA GLN A 450 10.00 -7.86 -1.39
C GLN A 450 10.28 -6.64 -0.49
N ARG A 451 11.53 -6.45 -0.06
CA ARG A 451 11.91 -5.23 0.69
C ARG A 451 11.67 -3.96 -0.13
N ASN A 452 12.01 -3.98 -1.44
CA ASN A 452 11.77 -2.85 -2.34
C ASN A 452 10.26 -2.55 -2.51
N ILE A 453 9.40 -3.58 -2.57
CA ILE A 453 7.95 -3.44 -2.62
C ILE A 453 7.42 -2.75 -1.36
N VAL A 454 7.85 -3.20 -0.18
CA VAL A 454 7.47 -2.61 1.10
C VAL A 454 7.94 -1.15 1.21
N TRP A 455 9.18 -0.85 0.84
CA TRP A 455 9.71 0.51 0.84
C TRP A 455 9.03 1.42 -0.20
N GLY A 456 8.67 0.87 -1.36
CA GLY A 456 7.88 1.57 -2.37
C GLY A 456 6.51 1.97 -1.85
N GLN A 457 5.81 1.06 -1.16
CA GLN A 457 4.53 1.35 -0.51
C GLN A 457 4.67 2.42 0.58
N ARG A 458 5.63 2.27 1.50
CA ARG A 458 5.89 3.26 2.55
C ARG A 458 6.16 4.64 1.98
N GLY A 459 6.97 4.73 0.92
CA GLY A 459 7.35 5.99 0.31
C GLY A 459 6.19 6.71 -0.40
N ASN A 460 5.16 5.99 -0.81
CA ASN A 460 4.05 6.54 -1.57
C ASN A 460 2.72 6.57 -0.81
N PHE A 461 2.59 5.83 0.30
CA PHE A 461 1.38 5.85 1.13
C PHE A 461 1.52 6.88 2.25
N LEU A 462 1.53 8.15 1.86
CA LEU A 462 1.58 9.30 2.73
C LEU A 462 0.25 10.06 2.59
N ASP A 463 -0.72 9.66 3.42
CA ASP A 463 -2.12 10.12 3.48
C ASP A 463 -2.97 9.83 2.23
N VAL A 464 -2.38 9.82 1.05
CA VAL A 464 -2.95 9.31 -0.21
C VAL A 464 -1.96 8.38 -0.89
N PRO A 465 -2.40 7.43 -1.74
CA PRO A 465 -1.48 6.53 -2.47
C PRO A 465 -0.89 7.26 -3.68
N THR A 466 0.16 8.10 -3.44
CA THR A 466 0.81 8.86 -4.52
C THR A 466 1.60 7.95 -5.45
N ASP A 467 1.67 8.31 -6.73
CA ASP A 467 2.43 7.59 -7.75
C ASP A 467 3.94 7.63 -7.50
N CYS A 468 4.44 8.77 -7.07
CA CYS A 468 5.86 9.03 -6.86
C CYS A 468 6.06 10.05 -5.72
N PRO A 469 7.24 10.10 -5.04
CA PRO A 469 7.45 10.99 -3.92
C PRO A 469 8.41 12.15 -4.21
N GLN A 470 9.09 12.21 -5.37
CA GLN A 470 10.24 13.09 -5.57
C GLN A 470 10.03 14.25 -6.53
N ARG A 471 9.13 14.12 -7.52
CA ARG A 471 8.94 15.13 -8.58
C ARG A 471 7.68 15.99 -8.36
N ASP A 472 7.41 16.91 -9.25
CA ASP A 472 6.23 17.78 -9.25
C ASP A 472 4.96 17.07 -9.74
N GLU A 473 4.65 15.95 -9.15
CA GLU A 473 3.46 15.12 -9.37
C GLU A 473 2.87 14.71 -8.03
N ARG A 474 3.31 13.60 -7.43
CA ARG A 474 2.91 13.12 -6.08
C ARG A 474 1.41 13.15 -5.89
N LEU A 475 0.69 12.47 -6.80
CA LEU A 475 -0.77 12.45 -6.86
C LEU A 475 -1.32 11.06 -6.61
N GLY A 476 -2.52 10.98 -6.05
CA GLY A 476 -3.22 9.71 -5.79
C GLY A 476 -3.80 9.12 -7.07
N TRP A 477 -2.94 8.62 -7.97
CA TRP A 477 -3.31 7.99 -9.21
C TRP A 477 -4.15 6.73 -8.98
N THR A 478 -5.34 6.71 -9.56
CA THR A 478 -6.31 5.63 -9.35
C THR A 478 -5.87 4.33 -10.01
N GLY A 479 -5.16 4.39 -11.14
CA GLY A 479 -4.60 3.23 -11.81
C GLY A 479 -3.56 2.51 -10.97
N ASP A 480 -2.60 3.25 -10.44
CA ASP A 480 -1.53 2.74 -9.59
C ASP A 480 -2.08 2.10 -8.31
N ALA A 481 -3.00 2.79 -7.64
CA ALA A 481 -3.65 2.28 -6.44
C ALA A 481 -4.43 1.00 -6.72
N GLN A 482 -5.16 0.93 -7.83
CA GLN A 482 -5.97 -0.22 -8.24
C GLN A 482 -5.11 -1.47 -8.46
N VAL A 483 -4.01 -1.36 -9.22
CA VAL A 483 -3.17 -2.52 -9.55
C VAL A 483 -2.37 -3.05 -8.37
N PHE A 484 -2.13 -2.21 -7.36
CA PHE A 484 -1.31 -2.56 -6.21
C PHE A 484 -2.12 -2.92 -4.95
N ALA A 485 -3.44 -2.69 -4.94
CA ALA A 485 -4.29 -2.84 -3.75
C ALA A 485 -4.15 -4.22 -3.06
N GLY A 486 -4.09 -5.30 -3.82
CA GLY A 486 -3.90 -6.65 -3.28
C GLY A 486 -2.57 -6.80 -2.54
N THR A 487 -1.47 -6.33 -3.12
CA THR A 487 -0.15 -6.33 -2.47
C THR A 487 -0.13 -5.42 -1.24
N ALA A 488 -0.74 -4.23 -1.34
CA ALA A 488 -0.80 -3.27 -0.24
C ALA A 488 -1.47 -3.86 1.01
N LEU A 489 -2.57 -4.59 0.83
CA LEU A 489 -3.34 -5.24 1.90
C LEU A 489 -2.63 -6.46 2.52
N PHE A 490 -1.68 -7.07 1.81
CA PHE A 490 -0.77 -8.05 2.43
C PHE A 490 0.29 -7.36 3.30
N ASN A 491 0.92 -6.32 2.78
CA ASN A 491 2.06 -5.69 3.45
C ASN A 491 1.66 -4.96 4.73
N TYR A 492 0.51 -4.26 4.72
CA TYR A 492 0.06 -3.40 5.82
C TYR A 492 -1.44 -3.50 6.09
N ASN A 493 -1.85 -3.13 7.28
CA ASN A 493 -3.26 -2.89 7.62
C ASN A 493 -3.79 -1.67 6.86
N GLY A 494 -4.15 -1.89 5.60
CA GLY A 494 -4.65 -0.84 4.71
C GLY A 494 -6.12 -0.45 4.94
N GLY A 495 -6.82 -1.06 5.90
CA GLY A 495 -8.24 -0.81 6.15
C GLY A 495 -8.58 0.68 6.35
N PRO A 496 -7.99 1.38 7.33
CA PRO A 496 -8.23 2.81 7.53
C PRO A 496 -7.81 3.68 6.34
N PHE A 497 -6.65 3.38 5.75
CA PHE A 497 -6.08 4.14 4.63
C PHE A 497 -6.99 4.12 3.40
N PHE A 498 -7.40 2.93 2.95
CA PHE A 498 -8.28 2.80 1.79
C PHE A 498 -9.72 3.23 2.11
N THR A 499 -10.22 3.08 3.34
CA THR A 499 -11.54 3.60 3.73
C THR A 499 -11.59 5.11 3.52
N LYS A 500 -10.60 5.86 4.04
CA LYS A 500 -10.47 7.31 3.85
C LYS A 500 -10.40 7.67 2.37
N TRP A 501 -9.49 7.03 1.63
CA TRP A 501 -9.25 7.36 0.24
C TRP A 501 -10.45 7.03 -0.68
N LEU A 502 -11.15 5.92 -0.43
CA LEU A 502 -12.38 5.58 -1.17
C LEU A 502 -13.54 6.54 -0.90
N ARG A 503 -13.61 7.09 0.32
CA ARG A 503 -14.58 8.15 0.63
C ARG A 503 -14.25 9.45 -0.11
N ASP A 504 -12.98 9.78 -0.30
CA ASP A 504 -12.55 10.88 -1.15
C ASP A 504 -12.83 10.59 -2.63
N LEU A 505 -12.59 9.36 -3.12
CA LEU A 505 -12.94 8.95 -4.48
C LEU A 505 -14.43 9.12 -4.75
N LYS A 506 -15.29 8.62 -3.86
CA LYS A 506 -16.75 8.80 -3.97
C LYS A 506 -17.16 10.27 -3.96
N ALA A 507 -16.50 11.11 -3.15
CA ALA A 507 -16.78 12.54 -3.06
C ALA A 507 -16.35 13.30 -4.32
N ASP A 508 -15.29 12.86 -4.99
CA ASP A 508 -14.75 13.45 -6.21
C ASP A 508 -15.33 12.85 -7.50
N GLN A 509 -16.08 11.75 -7.40
CA GLN A 509 -16.75 11.12 -8.54
C GLN A 509 -17.74 12.11 -9.17
N LEU A 510 -17.72 12.22 -10.50
CA LEU A 510 -18.58 13.18 -11.19
C LEU A 510 -20.05 12.71 -11.22
N ALA A 511 -20.95 13.65 -11.45
CA ALA A 511 -22.40 13.38 -11.43
C ALA A 511 -22.87 12.35 -12.48
N ASP A 512 -22.11 12.17 -13.55
CA ASP A 512 -22.36 11.17 -14.58
C ASP A 512 -21.71 9.79 -14.29
N GLY A 513 -21.05 9.66 -13.16
CA GLY A 513 -20.39 8.43 -12.72
C GLY A 513 -18.91 8.33 -13.05
N GLN A 514 -18.32 9.31 -13.75
CA GLN A 514 -16.89 9.33 -14.05
C GLN A 514 -16.06 9.31 -12.78
N VAL A 515 -15.03 8.46 -12.72
CA VAL A 515 -14.01 8.45 -11.67
C VAL A 515 -12.78 9.21 -12.16
N PRO A 516 -12.29 10.20 -11.41
CA PRO A 516 -11.11 10.99 -11.81
C PRO A 516 -9.85 10.13 -11.96
N PHE A 517 -8.87 10.61 -12.73
CA PHE A 517 -7.56 9.96 -12.84
C PHE A 517 -6.80 9.94 -11.51
N VAL A 518 -6.96 10.98 -10.72
CA VAL A 518 -6.31 11.15 -9.42
C VAL A 518 -7.34 11.50 -8.34
N VAL A 519 -7.11 11.04 -7.13
CA VAL A 519 -7.93 11.35 -5.94
C VAL A 519 -7.00 11.76 -4.79
N PRO A 520 -7.15 12.96 -4.23
CA PRO A 520 -8.13 14.01 -4.53
C PRO A 520 -7.99 14.60 -5.94
N ASN A 521 -9.14 15.00 -6.53
CA ASN A 521 -9.22 15.46 -7.91
C ASN A 521 -8.71 16.90 -8.08
N ILE A 522 -7.49 17.05 -8.57
CA ILE A 522 -6.88 18.34 -8.94
C ILE A 522 -6.64 18.47 -10.46
N ILE A 523 -6.78 17.37 -11.20
CA ILE A 523 -6.63 17.34 -12.64
C ILE A 523 -8.03 17.28 -13.22
N GLN A 524 -8.46 18.39 -13.86
CA GLN A 524 -9.71 18.38 -14.60
C GLN A 524 -9.53 17.50 -15.84
N GLY A 525 -10.27 16.43 -15.94
CA GLY A 525 -10.10 15.53 -17.04
C GLY A 525 -11.08 14.40 -17.07
N TYR A 526 -10.84 13.50 -17.99
CA TYR A 526 -11.65 12.38 -18.36
C TYR A 526 -11.36 11.19 -17.43
N SER A 527 -12.20 10.15 -17.53
CA SER A 527 -11.95 8.84 -16.96
C SER A 527 -11.24 7.92 -17.95
N SER A 528 -10.54 6.92 -17.45
CA SER A 528 -9.92 5.87 -18.23
C SER A 528 -10.21 4.51 -17.61
N ALA A 529 -10.48 3.51 -18.43
CA ALA A 529 -10.48 2.14 -17.95
C ALA A 529 -9.13 1.78 -17.33
N ALA A 530 -9.13 0.83 -16.41
CA ALA A 530 -8.04 0.44 -15.51
C ALA A 530 -7.72 1.48 -14.42
N TRP A 531 -7.99 2.76 -14.63
CA TRP A 531 -7.86 3.83 -13.62
C TRP A 531 -9.16 4.01 -12.84
N GLY A 532 -10.26 4.32 -13.50
CA GLY A 532 -11.56 4.48 -12.84
C GLY A 532 -12.09 3.21 -12.19
N ASP A 533 -11.60 2.04 -12.63
CA ASP A 533 -11.93 0.75 -12.03
C ASP A 533 -11.44 0.59 -10.58
N ALA A 534 -10.63 1.53 -10.08
CA ALA A 534 -10.33 1.66 -8.64
C ALA A 534 -11.62 1.71 -7.79
N ALA A 535 -12.68 2.33 -8.30
CA ALA A 535 -13.98 2.41 -7.61
C ALA A 535 -14.62 1.05 -7.35
N THR A 536 -14.29 0.02 -8.12
CA THR A 536 -14.82 -1.34 -7.95
C THR A 536 -13.78 -2.30 -7.36
N VAL A 537 -12.55 -2.26 -7.88
CA VAL A 537 -11.49 -3.22 -7.55
C VAL A 537 -11.02 -3.05 -6.09
N ILE A 538 -10.81 -1.82 -5.62
CA ILE A 538 -10.29 -1.60 -4.26
C ILE A 538 -11.30 -1.98 -3.18
N PRO A 539 -12.59 -1.57 -3.23
CA PRO A 539 -13.58 -2.04 -2.26
C PRO A 539 -13.71 -3.57 -2.23
N TRP A 540 -13.60 -4.21 -3.40
CA TRP A 540 -13.64 -5.67 -3.50
C TRP A 540 -12.40 -6.32 -2.89
N ALA A 541 -11.21 -5.76 -3.12
CA ALA A 541 -9.97 -6.21 -2.49
C ALA A 541 -10.02 -6.08 -0.96
N MET A 542 -10.57 -4.97 -0.44
CA MET A 542 -10.79 -4.79 1.00
C MET A 542 -11.74 -5.83 1.57
N TYR A 543 -12.87 -6.09 0.88
CA TYR A 543 -13.81 -7.11 1.31
C TYR A 543 -13.17 -8.50 1.36
N THR A 544 -12.45 -8.88 0.32
CA THR A 544 -11.81 -10.20 0.25
C THR A 544 -10.69 -10.38 1.29
N SER A 545 -9.96 -9.32 1.59
CA SER A 545 -8.82 -9.37 2.54
C SER A 545 -9.22 -9.15 4.00
N LEU A 546 -10.25 -8.31 4.26
CA LEU A 546 -10.61 -7.86 5.62
C LEU A 546 -12.03 -8.31 6.05
N ALA A 547 -12.79 -8.95 5.16
CA ALA A 547 -14.23 -9.28 5.35
C ALA A 547 -15.11 -8.03 5.60
N ASP A 548 -14.69 -6.86 5.18
CA ASP A 548 -15.44 -5.62 5.39
C ASP A 548 -16.61 -5.49 4.41
N LYS A 549 -17.76 -5.99 4.83
CA LYS A 549 -19.00 -5.87 4.08
C LYS A 549 -19.52 -4.41 4.03
N GLN A 550 -19.20 -3.60 5.04
CA GLN A 550 -19.71 -2.22 5.12
C GLN A 550 -19.07 -1.34 4.06
N ILE A 551 -17.77 -1.55 3.75
CA ILE A 551 -17.11 -0.77 2.69
C ILE A 551 -17.77 -1.01 1.32
N LEU A 552 -18.23 -2.23 1.04
CA LEU A 552 -19.00 -2.51 -0.17
C LEU A 552 -20.33 -1.75 -0.16
N ALA A 553 -21.04 -1.71 0.97
CA ALA A 553 -22.29 -0.97 1.11
C ALA A 553 -22.08 0.55 0.95
N GLU A 554 -21.04 1.10 1.57
CA GLU A 554 -20.72 2.52 1.47
C GLU A 554 -20.32 2.94 0.05
N GLN A 555 -19.58 2.09 -0.65
CA GLN A 555 -19.08 2.37 -2.00
C GLN A 555 -20.04 1.92 -3.12
N TYR A 556 -21.11 1.20 -2.80
CA TYR A 556 -21.95 0.55 -3.77
C TYR A 556 -22.49 1.49 -4.86
N ASP A 557 -22.99 2.68 -4.49
CA ASP A 557 -23.48 3.69 -5.44
C ASP A 557 -22.35 4.21 -6.34
N SER A 558 -21.14 4.39 -5.80
CA SER A 558 -19.97 4.78 -6.58
C SER A 558 -19.57 3.70 -7.58
N MET A 559 -19.59 2.43 -7.16
CA MET A 559 -19.33 1.27 -8.02
C MET A 559 -20.35 1.19 -9.16
N LYS A 560 -21.64 1.38 -8.85
CA LYS A 560 -22.71 1.44 -9.86
C LYS A 560 -22.49 2.58 -10.85
N GLY A 561 -22.26 3.77 -10.31
CA GLY A 561 -22.03 4.97 -11.10
C GLY A 561 -20.92 4.78 -12.13
N TRP A 562 -19.82 4.14 -11.73
CA TRP A 562 -18.73 3.82 -12.65
C TRP A 562 -19.14 2.84 -13.76
N VAL A 563 -19.79 1.72 -13.43
CA VAL A 563 -20.24 0.73 -14.42
C VAL A 563 -21.29 1.31 -15.36
N ASP A 564 -22.23 2.10 -14.83
CA ASP A 564 -23.28 2.75 -15.62
C ASP A 564 -22.68 3.83 -16.55
N PHE A 565 -21.66 4.56 -16.08
CA PHE A 565 -20.90 5.49 -16.93
C PHE A 565 -20.24 4.74 -18.08
N ILE A 566 -19.46 3.67 -17.83
CA ILE A 566 -18.83 2.89 -18.90
C ILE A 566 -19.87 2.43 -19.92
N ARG A 567 -21.01 1.91 -19.46
CA ARG A 567 -22.08 1.44 -20.31
C ARG A 567 -22.65 2.53 -21.23
N SER A 568 -22.60 3.79 -20.79
CA SER A 568 -23.06 4.93 -21.58
C SER A 568 -22.05 5.38 -22.64
N GLN A 569 -20.83 4.82 -22.63
CA GLN A 569 -19.75 5.17 -23.55
C GLN A 569 -19.67 4.20 -24.73
N GLY A 570 -19.03 4.62 -25.81
CA GLY A 570 -18.81 3.82 -26.99
C GLY A 570 -20.00 3.83 -27.99
N ASP A 571 -19.73 3.33 -29.18
CA ASP A 571 -20.72 3.22 -30.25
C ASP A 571 -21.65 2.01 -30.07
N THR A 572 -21.25 1.06 -29.22
CA THR A 572 -22.01 -0.13 -28.84
C THR A 572 -22.15 -0.24 -27.31
N GLU A 573 -23.29 -0.77 -26.84
CA GLU A 573 -23.65 -0.83 -25.42
C GLU A 573 -22.66 -1.64 -24.54
N HIS A 574 -21.90 -2.56 -25.15
CA HIS A 574 -21.08 -3.52 -24.38
C HIS A 574 -19.59 -3.39 -24.64
N ILE A 575 -19.17 -2.39 -25.44
CA ILE A 575 -17.76 -2.11 -25.72
C ILE A 575 -17.53 -0.61 -25.63
N TRP A 576 -16.59 -0.21 -24.76
CA TRP A 576 -16.15 1.17 -24.67
C TRP A 576 -14.95 1.39 -25.59
N ASP A 577 -15.19 1.93 -26.76
CA ASP A 577 -14.19 2.12 -27.83
C ASP A 577 -13.90 3.60 -28.14
N THR A 578 -14.38 4.52 -27.31
CA THR A 578 -14.28 5.96 -27.48
C THR A 578 -13.49 6.63 -26.36
N GLY A 579 -13.02 7.85 -26.59
CA GLY A 579 -12.32 8.66 -25.59
C GLY A 579 -10.83 8.35 -25.48
N PHE A 580 -10.19 8.95 -24.47
CA PHE A 580 -8.78 8.75 -24.17
C PHE A 580 -8.62 7.66 -23.11
N HIS A 581 -7.70 6.75 -23.34
CA HIS A 581 -7.31 5.71 -22.38
C HIS A 581 -5.79 5.60 -22.32
N PHE A 582 -5.27 5.32 -21.10
CA PHE A 582 -3.86 5.05 -20.90
C PHE A 582 -3.43 3.69 -21.49
N GLY A 583 -4.38 2.76 -21.74
CA GLY A 583 -4.06 1.43 -22.23
C GLY A 583 -3.17 0.64 -21.26
N ASP A 584 -2.31 -0.22 -21.81
CA ASP A 584 -1.25 -0.85 -21.01
C ASP A 584 -0.07 0.12 -20.89
N TRP A 585 -0.13 1.01 -19.90
CA TRP A 585 0.81 2.11 -19.69
C TRP A 585 2.21 1.58 -19.42
N LEU A 586 3.21 2.17 -20.06
CA LEU A 586 4.63 1.80 -19.98
C LEU A 586 4.95 0.34 -20.38
N ALA A 587 4.08 -0.29 -21.18
CA ALA A 587 4.38 -1.60 -21.76
C ALA A 587 5.54 -1.51 -22.76
N LEU A 588 6.36 -2.57 -22.79
CA LEU A 588 7.60 -2.60 -23.57
C LEU A 588 7.40 -2.95 -25.05
N ASP A 589 6.17 -3.31 -25.43
CA ASP A 589 5.74 -3.49 -26.82
C ASP A 589 5.13 -2.20 -27.42
N ALA A 590 5.22 -1.08 -26.71
CA ALA A 590 4.79 0.22 -27.19
C ALA A 590 5.53 0.65 -28.46
N LYS A 591 4.85 1.41 -29.31
CA LYS A 591 5.51 2.04 -30.48
C LYS A 591 6.49 3.10 -30.02
N GLU A 592 7.54 3.31 -30.80
CA GLU A 592 8.51 4.36 -30.53
C GLU A 592 7.83 5.74 -30.33
N GLY A 593 8.15 6.40 -29.22
CA GLY A 593 7.54 7.67 -28.83
C GLY A 593 6.15 7.56 -28.19
N SER A 594 5.66 6.33 -27.88
CA SER A 594 4.42 6.11 -27.14
C SER A 594 4.70 5.48 -25.79
N TYR A 595 3.94 5.87 -24.76
CA TYR A 595 3.93 5.21 -23.46
C TYR A 595 2.87 4.08 -23.38
N MET A 596 1.95 4.01 -24.37
CA MET A 596 0.87 3.03 -24.43
C MET A 596 1.33 1.79 -25.19
N GLY A 597 1.12 0.62 -24.59
CA GLY A 597 1.45 -0.68 -25.19
C GLY A 597 0.70 -0.98 -26.49
N ALA A 598 1.12 -2.07 -27.16
CA ALA A 598 0.56 -2.49 -28.44
C ALA A 598 -0.82 -3.14 -28.30
N THR A 599 -1.27 -3.51 -27.11
CA THR A 599 -2.63 -4.02 -26.86
C THR A 599 -3.64 -2.92 -27.17
N PRO A 600 -4.63 -3.16 -28.06
CA PRO A 600 -5.60 -2.14 -28.44
C PRO A 600 -6.38 -1.63 -27.21
N ASN A 601 -6.54 -0.30 -27.10
CA ASN A 601 -7.23 0.32 -25.96
C ASN A 601 -8.64 -0.23 -25.77
N HIS A 602 -9.43 -0.38 -26.84
CA HIS A 602 -10.79 -0.92 -26.76
C HIS A 602 -10.85 -2.38 -26.27
N MET A 603 -9.78 -3.16 -26.44
CA MET A 603 -9.67 -4.48 -25.83
C MET A 603 -9.43 -4.38 -24.31
N VAL A 604 -8.59 -3.46 -23.88
CA VAL A 604 -8.35 -3.19 -22.43
C VAL A 604 -9.62 -2.68 -21.78
N THR A 605 -10.29 -1.70 -22.38
CA THR A 605 -11.51 -1.11 -21.83
C THR A 605 -12.64 -2.13 -21.70
N ALA A 606 -12.86 -2.96 -22.71
CA ALA A 606 -13.88 -4.02 -22.69
C ALA A 606 -13.56 -5.07 -21.61
N ALA A 607 -12.29 -5.41 -21.41
CA ALA A 607 -11.88 -6.34 -20.35
C ALA A 607 -12.17 -5.79 -18.96
N TYR A 608 -11.83 -4.53 -18.69
CA TYR A 608 -12.10 -3.88 -17.41
C TYR A 608 -13.59 -3.61 -17.18
N PHE A 609 -14.34 -3.31 -18.22
CA PHE A 609 -15.79 -3.22 -18.13
C PHE A 609 -16.41 -4.55 -17.64
N ALA A 610 -15.96 -5.67 -18.19
CA ALA A 610 -16.40 -6.99 -17.74
C ALA A 610 -15.99 -7.26 -16.27
N LEU A 611 -14.75 -6.91 -15.90
CA LEU A 611 -14.25 -7.08 -14.52
C LEU A 611 -15.11 -6.29 -13.54
N SER A 612 -15.28 -4.98 -13.74
CA SER A 612 -16.05 -4.11 -12.85
C SER A 612 -17.51 -4.52 -12.76
N THR A 613 -18.11 -4.97 -13.87
CA THR A 613 -19.48 -5.46 -13.88
C THR A 613 -19.63 -6.78 -13.10
N ARG A 614 -18.65 -7.67 -13.15
CA ARG A 614 -18.65 -8.88 -12.31
C ARG A 614 -18.48 -8.54 -10.84
N ILE A 615 -17.57 -7.61 -10.52
CA ILE A 615 -17.36 -7.19 -9.15
C ILE A 615 -18.65 -6.62 -8.54
N ILE A 616 -19.36 -5.73 -9.24
CA ILE A 616 -20.61 -5.18 -8.71
C ILE A 616 -21.72 -6.24 -8.58
N ARG A 617 -21.81 -7.19 -9.51
CA ARG A 617 -22.68 -8.36 -9.36
C ARG A 617 -22.39 -9.11 -8.06
N ASP A 618 -21.13 -9.39 -7.78
CA ASP A 618 -20.74 -10.17 -6.62
C ASP A 618 -20.86 -9.34 -5.33
N ALA A 619 -20.60 -8.04 -5.37
CA ALA A 619 -20.90 -7.12 -4.27
C ALA A 619 -22.42 -7.08 -3.98
N ALA A 620 -23.27 -7.04 -5.01
CA ALA A 620 -24.72 -7.11 -4.84
C ALA A 620 -25.17 -8.39 -4.13
N LYS A 621 -24.60 -9.56 -4.53
CA LYS A 621 -24.87 -10.83 -3.82
C LYS A 621 -24.47 -10.77 -2.36
N VAL A 622 -23.29 -10.26 -2.05
CA VAL A 622 -22.79 -10.11 -0.67
C VAL A 622 -23.71 -9.20 0.15
N LEU A 623 -24.22 -8.13 -0.47
CA LEU A 623 -25.11 -7.18 0.17
C LEU A 623 -26.58 -7.64 0.24
N GLY A 624 -26.94 -8.70 -0.51
CA GLY A 624 -28.32 -9.21 -0.59
C GLY A 624 -29.22 -8.36 -1.49
N ILE A 625 -28.67 -7.68 -2.50
CA ILE A 625 -29.38 -6.85 -3.47
C ILE A 625 -29.66 -7.73 -4.71
N GLU A 626 -30.65 -8.63 -4.57
CA GLU A 626 -30.93 -9.69 -5.56
C GLU A 626 -31.23 -9.17 -6.97
N GLU A 627 -31.95 -8.04 -7.08
CA GLU A 627 -32.31 -7.43 -8.37
C GLU A 627 -31.05 -6.98 -9.12
N ASP A 628 -30.16 -6.28 -8.44
CA ASP A 628 -28.89 -5.82 -9.02
C ASP A 628 -27.96 -7.01 -9.34
N ALA A 629 -27.91 -8.01 -8.44
CA ALA A 629 -27.13 -9.23 -8.68
C ALA A 629 -27.54 -9.96 -9.96
N ALA A 630 -28.84 -10.05 -10.22
CA ALA A 630 -29.37 -10.62 -11.46
C ALA A 630 -29.06 -9.72 -12.67
N TYR A 631 -29.35 -8.43 -12.57
CA TYR A 631 -29.14 -7.46 -13.64
C TYR A 631 -27.67 -7.37 -14.09
N TYR A 632 -26.74 -7.14 -13.13
CA TYR A 632 -25.31 -7.07 -13.45
C TYR A 632 -24.73 -8.44 -13.83
N GLY A 633 -25.35 -9.53 -13.39
CA GLY A 633 -25.03 -10.87 -13.86
C GLY A 633 -25.29 -11.04 -15.36
N GLU A 634 -26.48 -10.67 -15.82
CA GLU A 634 -26.82 -10.70 -17.23
C GLU A 634 -25.94 -9.72 -18.05
N LEU A 635 -25.72 -8.53 -17.55
CA LEU A 635 -24.86 -7.53 -18.20
C LEU A 635 -23.43 -8.04 -18.36
N ALA A 636 -22.84 -8.64 -17.32
CA ALA A 636 -21.49 -9.21 -17.37
C ALA A 636 -21.35 -10.29 -18.44
N GLU A 637 -22.38 -11.17 -18.57
CA GLU A 637 -22.39 -12.20 -19.63
C GLU A 637 -22.47 -11.60 -21.05
N ARG A 638 -23.27 -10.54 -21.24
CA ARG A 638 -23.38 -9.83 -22.54
C ARG A 638 -22.06 -9.14 -22.90
N ILE A 639 -21.40 -8.48 -21.93
CA ILE A 639 -20.07 -7.85 -22.13
C ILE A 639 -19.03 -8.91 -22.48
N ALA A 640 -18.99 -10.03 -21.75
CA ALA A 640 -18.07 -11.13 -22.02
C ALA A 640 -18.34 -11.76 -23.40
N ALA A 641 -19.59 -11.86 -23.84
CA ALA A 641 -19.96 -12.32 -25.17
C ALA A 641 -19.48 -11.33 -26.25
N ALA A 642 -19.73 -10.03 -26.05
CA ALA A 642 -19.25 -8.98 -26.97
C ALA A 642 -17.73 -8.97 -27.09
N TYR A 643 -17.02 -9.12 -25.95
CA TYR A 643 -15.55 -9.25 -25.93
C TYR A 643 -15.09 -10.46 -26.79
N ARG A 644 -15.72 -11.62 -26.58
CA ARG A 644 -15.39 -12.84 -27.34
C ARG A 644 -15.64 -12.67 -28.86
N ASP A 645 -16.79 -12.10 -29.21
CA ASP A 645 -17.16 -11.90 -30.61
C ASP A 645 -16.22 -10.95 -31.34
N GLU A 646 -15.70 -9.92 -30.64
CA GLU A 646 -14.79 -8.91 -31.20
C GLU A 646 -13.33 -9.34 -31.14
N PHE A 647 -12.88 -9.98 -30.05
CA PHE A 647 -11.46 -10.14 -29.76
C PHE A 647 -10.97 -11.59 -29.71
N ILE A 648 -11.84 -12.59 -29.77
CA ILE A 648 -11.45 -13.99 -29.78
C ILE A 648 -11.94 -14.63 -31.09
N THR A 649 -10.99 -15.11 -31.88
CA THR A 649 -11.33 -15.76 -33.16
C THR A 649 -12.10 -17.07 -32.92
N PRO A 650 -12.90 -17.56 -33.94
CA PRO A 650 -13.59 -18.85 -33.82
C PRO A 650 -12.71 -20.07 -33.50
N ASN A 651 -11.38 -19.94 -33.72
CA ASN A 651 -10.41 -20.98 -33.40
C ASN A 651 -9.76 -20.75 -32.02
N GLY A 652 -10.30 -19.87 -31.17
CA GLY A 652 -9.83 -19.62 -29.80
C GLY A 652 -8.52 -18.83 -29.73
N ARG A 653 -8.20 -17.98 -30.71
CA ARG A 653 -7.04 -17.08 -30.64
C ARG A 653 -7.47 -15.68 -30.24
N VAL A 654 -6.68 -15.04 -29.38
CA VAL A 654 -6.83 -13.62 -29.10
C VAL A 654 -6.40 -12.81 -30.35
N ALA A 655 -7.21 -11.81 -30.74
CA ALA A 655 -6.97 -11.04 -31.96
C ALA A 655 -5.68 -10.21 -31.93
N ALA A 656 -5.28 -9.72 -30.76
CA ALA A 656 -4.00 -9.04 -30.55
C ALA A 656 -2.95 -10.01 -29.99
N ARG A 657 -1.81 -10.18 -30.68
CA ARG A 657 -0.73 -11.04 -30.21
C ARG A 657 0.19 -10.25 -29.26
N THR A 658 -0.33 -9.86 -28.09
CA THR A 658 0.40 -9.21 -27.01
C THR A 658 0.23 -9.99 -25.71
N GLN A 659 1.20 -9.94 -24.81
CA GLN A 659 1.12 -10.63 -23.51
C GLN A 659 -0.10 -10.14 -22.74
N THR A 660 -0.31 -8.82 -22.65
CA THR A 660 -1.41 -8.20 -21.90
C THR A 660 -2.78 -8.64 -22.40
N ALA A 661 -3.01 -8.71 -23.72
CA ALA A 661 -4.29 -9.17 -24.28
C ALA A 661 -4.64 -10.60 -23.83
N HIS A 662 -3.67 -11.50 -23.79
CA HIS A 662 -3.84 -12.88 -23.35
C HIS A 662 -4.05 -12.96 -21.82
N VAL A 663 -3.28 -12.17 -21.07
CA VAL A 663 -3.42 -12.06 -19.61
C VAL A 663 -4.84 -11.65 -19.22
N LEU A 664 -5.35 -10.56 -19.81
CA LEU A 664 -6.69 -10.05 -19.50
C LEU A 664 -7.79 -11.07 -19.88
N ALA A 665 -7.66 -11.73 -21.04
CA ALA A 665 -8.60 -12.76 -21.46
C ALA A 665 -8.69 -13.94 -20.49
N LEU A 666 -7.56 -14.33 -19.89
CA LEU A 666 -7.47 -15.44 -18.93
C LEU A 666 -7.93 -15.05 -17.53
N VAL A 667 -7.40 -13.96 -16.98
CA VAL A 667 -7.62 -13.61 -15.56
C VAL A 667 -9.00 -13.01 -15.33
N PHE A 668 -9.53 -12.29 -16.32
CA PHE A 668 -10.87 -11.72 -16.22
C PHE A 668 -11.98 -12.65 -16.76
N ASP A 669 -11.68 -13.96 -16.93
CA ASP A 669 -12.63 -14.98 -17.35
C ASP A 669 -13.41 -14.64 -18.65
N LEU A 670 -12.73 -14.02 -19.59
CA LEU A 670 -13.32 -13.61 -20.86
C LEU A 670 -13.27 -14.72 -21.91
N ALA A 671 -12.31 -15.65 -21.77
CA ALA A 671 -12.17 -16.82 -22.62
C ALA A 671 -13.12 -17.96 -22.20
N GLU A 672 -13.78 -18.60 -23.16
CA GLU A 672 -14.50 -19.84 -22.87
C GLU A 672 -13.56 -20.96 -22.45
N SER A 673 -14.07 -21.89 -21.65
CA SER A 673 -13.28 -23.02 -21.13
C SER A 673 -12.55 -23.81 -22.23
N LYS A 674 -13.16 -23.96 -23.42
CA LYS A 674 -12.57 -24.66 -24.57
C LYS A 674 -11.33 -23.93 -25.17
N ASP A 675 -11.27 -22.61 -24.99
CA ASP A 675 -10.24 -21.76 -25.60
C ASP A 675 -9.09 -21.43 -24.63
N ARG A 676 -9.34 -21.54 -23.31
CA ARG A 676 -8.39 -21.16 -22.24
C ARG A 676 -7.02 -21.82 -22.39
N ALA A 677 -7.00 -23.14 -22.63
CA ALA A 677 -5.74 -23.88 -22.75
C ALA A 677 -4.90 -23.37 -23.93
N ARG A 678 -5.55 -22.99 -25.02
CA ARG A 678 -4.87 -22.42 -26.19
C ARG A 678 -4.32 -21.02 -25.90
N ILE A 679 -5.14 -20.15 -25.33
CA ILE A 679 -4.74 -18.77 -25.00
C ILE A 679 -3.57 -18.79 -23.99
N ALA A 680 -3.60 -19.70 -23.03
CA ALA A 680 -2.52 -19.88 -22.06
C ALA A 680 -1.24 -20.41 -22.72
N LEU A 681 -1.36 -21.33 -23.67
CA LEU A 681 -0.23 -21.81 -24.47
C LEU A 681 0.38 -20.66 -25.29
N ASP A 682 -0.46 -19.90 -26.02
CA ASP A 682 -0.01 -18.78 -26.84
C ASP A 682 0.72 -17.72 -25.96
N LEU A 683 0.21 -17.44 -24.73
CA LEU A 683 0.88 -16.57 -23.76
C LEU A 683 2.24 -17.13 -23.34
N ASN A 684 2.31 -18.41 -22.96
CA ASN A 684 3.56 -19.06 -22.56
C ASN A 684 4.58 -19.04 -23.70
N GLU A 685 4.15 -19.33 -24.94
CA GLU A 685 5.03 -19.29 -26.13
C GLU A 685 5.62 -17.89 -26.34
N MET A 686 4.80 -16.83 -26.25
CA MET A 686 5.30 -15.45 -26.37
C MET A 686 6.38 -15.11 -25.33
N ILE A 687 6.23 -15.59 -24.11
CA ILE A 687 7.21 -15.36 -23.03
C ILE A 687 8.48 -16.16 -23.30
N VAL A 688 8.36 -17.41 -23.73
CA VAL A 688 9.48 -18.26 -24.07
C VAL A 688 10.24 -17.73 -25.29
N GLU A 689 9.53 -17.28 -26.34
CA GLU A 689 10.09 -16.62 -27.52
C GLU A 689 10.86 -15.35 -27.16
N ASN A 690 10.41 -14.62 -26.15
CA ASN A 690 11.07 -13.44 -25.60
C ASN A 690 12.11 -13.77 -24.50
N ASN A 691 12.65 -14.99 -24.49
CA ASN A 691 13.66 -15.45 -23.54
C ASN A 691 13.27 -15.24 -22.06
N TYR A 692 12.02 -15.54 -21.71
CA TYR A 692 11.45 -15.35 -20.38
C TYR A 692 11.50 -13.89 -19.88
N HIS A 693 11.20 -12.94 -20.78
CA HIS A 693 11.02 -11.55 -20.43
C HIS A 693 9.57 -11.13 -20.65
N LEU A 694 9.11 -10.28 -19.78
CA LEU A 694 7.79 -9.64 -19.91
C LEU A 694 7.84 -8.51 -20.95
N THR A 695 6.67 -8.15 -21.48
CA THR A 695 6.47 -6.94 -22.31
C THR A 695 5.32 -6.09 -21.78
N THR A 696 4.70 -6.52 -20.68
CA THR A 696 3.53 -5.89 -20.09
C THR A 696 3.88 -4.58 -19.39
N GLY A 697 2.91 -3.68 -19.36
CA GLY A 697 2.91 -2.44 -18.60
C GLY A 697 2.09 -2.56 -17.29
N PHE A 698 1.54 -1.44 -16.83
CA PHE A 698 0.79 -1.36 -15.57
C PHE A 698 -0.45 -2.26 -15.53
N VAL A 699 -1.11 -2.47 -16.67
CA VAL A 699 -2.35 -3.24 -16.77
C VAL A 699 -2.10 -4.74 -16.85
N GLY A 700 -1.08 -5.17 -17.58
CA GLY A 700 -0.80 -6.59 -17.77
C GLY A 700 0.05 -7.21 -16.64
N THR A 701 1.02 -6.47 -16.11
CA THR A 701 2.02 -6.99 -15.16
C THR A 701 1.41 -7.56 -13.87
N PRO A 702 0.41 -6.94 -13.22
CA PRO A 702 -0.16 -7.45 -11.97
C PRO A 702 -0.74 -8.87 -12.09
N TYR A 703 -1.24 -9.19 -13.27
CA TYR A 703 -1.96 -10.43 -13.55
C TYR A 703 -1.15 -11.47 -14.31
N LEU A 704 0.02 -11.09 -14.87
CA LEU A 704 0.83 -11.95 -15.75
C LEU A 704 1.20 -13.29 -15.10
N CYS A 705 1.77 -13.23 -13.89
CA CYS A 705 2.19 -14.44 -13.18
C CYS A 705 1.01 -15.28 -12.72
N PHE A 706 -0.14 -14.67 -12.40
CA PHE A 706 -1.39 -15.40 -12.12
C PHE A 706 -1.92 -16.10 -13.38
N ALA A 707 -1.97 -15.41 -14.53
CA ALA A 707 -2.41 -15.99 -15.80
C ALA A 707 -1.64 -17.26 -16.15
N LEU A 708 -0.34 -17.25 -15.91
CA LEU A 708 0.53 -18.41 -16.14
C LEU A 708 0.29 -19.52 -15.11
N SER A 709 0.33 -19.18 -13.82
CA SER A 709 0.25 -20.17 -12.73
C SER A 709 -1.09 -20.91 -12.72
N ASP A 710 -2.20 -20.16 -12.91
CA ASP A 710 -3.54 -20.73 -12.85
C ASP A 710 -3.92 -21.55 -14.09
N ASN A 711 -3.09 -21.49 -15.14
CA ASN A 711 -3.30 -22.25 -16.37
C ASN A 711 -2.17 -23.27 -16.67
N GLY A 712 -1.41 -23.70 -15.62
CA GLY A 712 -0.45 -24.81 -15.72
C GLY A 712 0.97 -24.41 -16.16
N TYR A 713 1.28 -23.12 -16.21
CA TYR A 713 2.60 -22.59 -16.60
C TYR A 713 3.32 -21.91 -15.43
N HIS A 714 3.16 -22.43 -14.20
CA HIS A 714 3.77 -21.85 -13.00
C HIS A 714 5.30 -21.76 -13.12
N GLU A 715 5.96 -22.78 -13.69
CA GLU A 715 7.42 -22.73 -13.92
C GLU A 715 7.83 -21.51 -14.77
N THR A 716 7.06 -21.15 -15.78
CA THR A 716 7.33 -19.95 -16.60
C THR A 716 7.17 -18.67 -15.76
N ALA A 717 6.17 -18.60 -14.89
CA ALA A 717 6.00 -17.46 -13.97
C ALA A 717 7.18 -17.34 -13.00
N VAL A 718 7.68 -18.46 -12.46
CA VAL A 718 8.88 -18.47 -11.60
C VAL A 718 10.12 -18.05 -12.38
N LYS A 719 10.28 -18.48 -13.64
CA LYS A 719 11.39 -18.03 -14.50
C LYS A 719 11.34 -16.53 -14.76
N LEU A 720 10.15 -15.95 -14.97
CA LEU A 720 9.97 -14.51 -15.08
C LEU A 720 10.40 -13.78 -13.79
N LEU A 721 9.97 -14.25 -12.62
CA LEU A 721 10.36 -13.68 -11.35
C LEU A 721 11.88 -13.71 -11.14
N LEU A 722 12.52 -14.84 -11.45
CA LEU A 722 13.96 -15.06 -11.25
C LEU A 722 14.85 -14.50 -12.39
N GLN A 723 14.25 -13.87 -13.42
CA GLN A 723 14.99 -13.24 -14.50
C GLN A 723 15.77 -12.04 -13.98
N LYS A 724 17.07 -11.96 -14.33
CA LYS A 724 18.01 -10.91 -13.86
C LYS A 724 18.39 -9.91 -14.93
N THR A 725 18.11 -10.22 -16.20
CA THR A 725 18.41 -9.35 -17.32
C THR A 725 17.19 -8.47 -17.65
N TYR A 726 17.44 -7.34 -18.29
CA TYR A 726 16.39 -6.42 -18.73
C TYR A 726 15.49 -7.06 -19.82
N PRO A 727 14.17 -6.89 -19.71
CA PRO A 727 13.38 -6.30 -18.62
C PRO A 727 12.94 -7.36 -17.59
N SER A 728 13.11 -7.07 -16.32
CA SER A 728 12.66 -7.94 -15.24
C SER A 728 12.68 -7.22 -13.88
N TRP A 729 11.96 -7.75 -12.87
CA TRP A 729 11.99 -7.21 -11.50
C TRP A 729 13.40 -7.27 -10.88
N LEU A 730 14.15 -8.36 -11.10
CA LEU A 730 15.48 -8.51 -10.51
C LEU A 730 16.57 -7.73 -11.27
N TYR A 731 16.27 -7.20 -12.45
CA TYR A 731 17.19 -6.29 -13.12
C TYR A 731 17.41 -5.01 -12.29
N SER A 732 16.35 -4.35 -11.82
CA SER A 732 16.47 -3.18 -10.96
C SER A 732 17.20 -3.50 -9.66
N VAL A 733 16.91 -4.66 -9.04
CA VAL A 733 17.65 -5.16 -7.87
C VAL A 733 19.13 -5.31 -8.17
N SER A 734 19.50 -5.86 -9.32
CA SER A 734 20.90 -6.01 -9.75
C SER A 734 21.62 -4.67 -9.96
N LYS A 735 20.87 -3.58 -10.18
CA LYS A 735 21.38 -2.21 -10.28
C LYS A 735 21.41 -1.48 -8.93
N GLY A 736 21.10 -2.16 -7.82
CA GLY A 736 21.11 -1.59 -6.47
C GLY A 736 19.84 -0.85 -6.08
N ALA A 737 18.72 -1.12 -6.74
CA ALA A 737 17.43 -0.57 -6.35
C ALA A 737 17.04 -0.99 -4.92
N THR A 738 16.52 -0.04 -4.15
CA THR A 738 15.98 -0.24 -2.81
C THR A 738 14.48 0.08 -2.72
N THR A 739 13.88 0.41 -3.84
CA THR A 739 12.46 0.67 -4.09
C THR A 739 12.08 0.12 -5.46
N ILE A 740 10.79 0.06 -5.78
CA ILE A 740 10.32 -0.29 -7.14
C ILE A 740 10.45 0.94 -8.05
N TRP A 741 10.90 0.72 -9.29
CA TRP A 741 11.06 1.74 -10.31
C TRP A 741 9.82 1.88 -11.19
N GLU A 742 9.59 3.08 -11.74
CA GLU A 742 8.54 3.38 -12.72
C GLU A 742 8.78 2.67 -14.05
N HIS A 743 10.04 2.66 -14.51
CA HIS A 743 10.46 2.01 -15.76
C HIS A 743 11.34 0.81 -15.47
N TRP A 744 11.18 -0.25 -16.27
CA TRP A 744 12.01 -1.44 -16.20
C TRP A 744 13.50 -1.16 -16.40
N ASP A 745 13.83 -0.11 -17.18
CA ASP A 745 15.17 0.38 -17.45
C ASP A 745 15.35 1.83 -16.97
N GLY A 746 14.81 2.19 -15.83
CA GLY A 746 15.06 3.49 -15.22
C GLY A 746 16.54 3.86 -15.25
N ILE A 747 17.42 2.87 -15.01
CA ILE A 747 18.84 2.87 -15.36
C ILE A 747 19.06 1.80 -16.44
N LYS A 748 19.42 2.21 -17.64
CA LYS A 748 19.68 1.32 -18.78
C LYS A 748 20.93 0.44 -18.55
N PRO A 749 21.11 -0.64 -19.34
CA PRO A 749 22.31 -1.49 -19.23
C PRO A 749 23.64 -0.74 -19.34
N ASP A 750 23.70 0.35 -20.13
CA ASP A 750 24.89 1.20 -20.30
C ASP A 750 25.06 2.27 -19.20
N GLY A 751 24.17 2.27 -18.21
CA GLY A 751 24.18 3.21 -17.09
C GLY A 751 23.51 4.55 -17.37
N SER A 752 23.03 4.81 -18.58
CA SER A 752 22.22 6.01 -18.89
C SER A 752 20.80 5.87 -18.34
N PHE A 753 20.10 6.98 -18.19
CA PHE A 753 18.70 6.98 -17.73
C PHE A 753 17.72 6.81 -18.89
N TRP A 754 16.51 6.34 -18.56
CA TRP A 754 15.45 6.18 -19.54
C TRP A 754 14.97 7.53 -20.10
N SER A 755 14.70 8.47 -19.20
CA SER A 755 14.25 9.83 -19.51
C SER A 755 14.63 10.79 -18.39
N ASP A 756 14.67 12.09 -18.70
CA ASP A 756 14.91 13.15 -17.72
C ASP A 756 13.59 13.71 -17.14
N ASP A 757 12.44 13.48 -17.77
CA ASP A 757 11.15 14.07 -17.37
C ASP A 757 10.16 13.08 -16.74
N MET A 758 10.27 11.80 -17.04
CA MET A 758 9.40 10.76 -16.50
C MET A 758 10.22 9.51 -16.15
N ASN A 759 10.82 9.52 -14.97
CA ASN A 759 11.63 8.41 -14.48
C ASN A 759 11.72 8.46 -12.95
N SER A 760 10.78 7.86 -12.27
CA SER A 760 10.79 7.73 -10.81
C SER A 760 11.48 6.43 -10.40
N PHE A 761 12.35 6.51 -9.39
CA PHE A 761 12.99 5.33 -8.78
C PHE A 761 12.23 4.86 -7.53
N ASN A 762 11.08 5.46 -7.24
CA ASN A 762 10.16 5.03 -6.19
C ASN A 762 8.72 5.13 -6.68
N HIS A 763 8.23 4.07 -7.35
CA HIS A 763 6.93 4.03 -8.03
C HIS A 763 6.34 2.63 -7.93
N TYR A 764 5.41 2.42 -7.01
CA TYR A 764 5.06 1.10 -6.48
C TYR A 764 4.29 0.16 -7.42
N ALA A 765 3.73 0.62 -8.54
CA ALA A 765 2.79 -0.15 -9.37
C ALA A 765 3.31 -1.55 -9.78
N TYR A 766 4.54 -1.66 -10.27
CA TYR A 766 5.13 -2.96 -10.63
C TYR A 766 5.44 -3.86 -9.44
N GLY A 767 5.35 -3.35 -8.21
CA GLY A 767 5.38 -4.13 -6.98
C GLY A 767 4.14 -4.99 -6.77
N ALA A 768 3.11 -4.87 -7.62
CA ALA A 768 1.91 -5.71 -7.62
C ALA A 768 2.20 -7.22 -7.69
N VAL A 769 3.38 -7.63 -8.18
CA VAL A 769 3.85 -9.03 -8.16
C VAL A 769 3.92 -9.61 -6.74
N GLY A 770 4.01 -8.76 -5.72
CA GLY A 770 4.02 -9.17 -4.31
C GLY A 770 2.81 -10.03 -3.94
N GLU A 771 1.60 -9.69 -4.39
CA GLU A 771 0.41 -10.50 -4.15
C GLU A 771 0.57 -11.93 -4.69
N TRP A 772 1.13 -12.08 -5.90
CA TRP A 772 1.39 -13.39 -6.47
C TRP A 772 2.46 -14.15 -5.67
N MET A 773 3.49 -13.46 -5.15
CA MET A 773 4.51 -14.09 -4.30
C MET A 773 3.88 -14.69 -3.04
N TYR A 774 3.02 -13.94 -2.34
CA TYR A 774 2.28 -14.46 -1.18
C TYR A 774 1.37 -15.62 -1.56
N ARG A 775 0.55 -15.46 -2.61
CA ARG A 775 -0.54 -16.39 -2.93
C ARG A 775 -0.10 -17.65 -3.64
N LYS A 776 0.96 -17.60 -4.44
CA LYS A 776 1.40 -18.75 -5.26
C LYS A 776 2.74 -19.33 -4.82
N ILE A 777 3.74 -18.49 -4.52
CA ILE A 777 5.04 -18.98 -4.09
C ILE A 777 4.97 -19.52 -2.65
N ALA A 778 4.50 -18.72 -1.70
CA ALA A 778 4.29 -19.19 -0.32
C ALA A 778 2.97 -19.96 -0.15
N GLY A 779 1.99 -19.69 -1.02
CA GLY A 779 0.70 -20.40 -1.06
C GLY A 779 -0.38 -19.82 -0.16
N LEU A 780 -0.25 -18.63 0.38
CA LEU A 780 -1.16 -18.03 1.36
C LEU A 780 -2.21 -17.15 0.67
N SER A 781 -3.49 -17.56 0.68
CA SER A 781 -4.61 -16.82 0.08
C SER A 781 -5.85 -16.85 0.96
N PRO A 782 -6.70 -15.81 0.93
CA PRO A 782 -8.06 -15.90 1.47
C PRO A 782 -8.91 -16.82 0.60
N ASP A 783 -9.90 -17.46 1.20
CA ASP A 783 -10.92 -18.21 0.46
C ASP A 783 -11.99 -17.26 -0.10
N ALA A 784 -12.45 -17.51 -1.32
CA ALA A 784 -13.40 -16.63 -1.98
C ALA A 784 -14.81 -16.66 -1.37
N GLU A 785 -15.22 -17.80 -0.80
CA GLU A 785 -16.54 -17.97 -0.18
C GLU A 785 -16.57 -17.55 1.29
N GLN A 786 -15.40 -17.58 1.96
CA GLN A 786 -15.22 -17.18 3.36
C GLN A 786 -14.05 -16.18 3.47
N PRO A 787 -14.26 -14.93 3.01
CA PRO A 787 -13.21 -13.93 2.88
C PRO A 787 -12.65 -13.47 4.24
N GLY A 788 -11.64 -12.60 4.20
CA GLY A 788 -10.99 -12.03 5.37
C GLY A 788 -10.17 -13.04 6.17
N TYR A 789 -9.79 -14.17 5.55
CA TYR A 789 -9.07 -15.27 6.18
C TYR A 789 -9.89 -16.01 7.26
N LYS A 790 -11.21 -15.92 7.24
CA LYS A 790 -12.09 -16.83 7.98
C LYS A 790 -11.82 -18.29 7.57
N LYS A 791 -11.63 -18.49 6.26
CA LYS A 791 -11.02 -19.69 5.72
C LYS A 791 -9.80 -19.29 4.88
N VAL A 792 -8.70 -20.00 5.12
CA VAL A 792 -7.43 -19.79 4.45
C VAL A 792 -7.20 -20.89 3.42
N ARG A 793 -6.76 -20.53 2.22
CA ARG A 793 -6.21 -21.49 1.27
C ARG A 793 -4.69 -21.48 1.37
N ILE A 794 -4.11 -22.63 1.67
CA ILE A 794 -2.65 -22.82 1.74
C ILE A 794 -2.28 -23.80 0.63
N GLU A 795 -1.85 -23.25 -0.51
CA GLU A 795 -1.64 -23.99 -1.74
C GLU A 795 -0.31 -23.58 -2.41
N PRO A 796 0.84 -23.83 -1.76
CA PRO A 796 2.12 -23.46 -2.34
C PRO A 796 2.36 -24.21 -3.64
N ASP A 797 2.86 -23.52 -4.65
CA ASP A 797 3.27 -24.14 -5.90
C ASP A 797 4.79 -24.07 -6.05
N PHE A 798 5.44 -25.21 -5.91
CA PHE A 798 6.88 -25.40 -6.05
C PHE A 798 7.25 -26.16 -7.32
N THR A 799 6.34 -26.20 -8.30
CA THR A 799 6.57 -26.84 -9.59
C THR A 799 7.77 -26.21 -10.30
N GLY A 800 8.62 -27.04 -10.90
CA GLY A 800 9.84 -26.58 -11.58
C GLY A 800 11.07 -26.46 -10.69
N GLY A 801 10.94 -26.59 -9.35
CA GLY A 801 12.05 -26.82 -8.42
C GLY A 801 13.15 -25.77 -8.36
N ARG A 802 12.85 -24.49 -8.67
CA ARG A 802 13.86 -23.42 -8.72
C ARG A 802 14.15 -22.78 -7.37
N LEU A 803 13.18 -22.84 -6.44
CA LEU A 803 13.33 -22.43 -5.06
C LEU A 803 13.40 -23.66 -4.16
N SER A 804 14.16 -23.58 -3.07
CA SER A 804 14.24 -24.66 -2.07
C SER A 804 13.34 -24.42 -0.88
N HIS A 805 12.88 -23.20 -0.66
CA HIS A 805 11.85 -22.87 0.34
C HIS A 805 11.18 -21.53 0.01
N ALA A 806 10.00 -21.36 0.53
CA ALA A 806 9.34 -20.06 0.69
C ALA A 806 8.41 -20.10 1.89
N GLN A 807 8.25 -18.95 2.52
CA GLN A 807 7.34 -18.76 3.65
C GLN A 807 6.73 -17.37 3.62
N ALA A 808 5.50 -17.28 4.12
CA ALA A 808 4.81 -16.02 4.36
C ALA A 808 4.05 -16.06 5.67
N SER A 809 3.97 -14.90 6.33
CA SER A 809 3.06 -14.66 7.44
C SER A 809 2.16 -13.47 7.13
N TYR A 810 0.96 -13.49 7.70
CA TYR A 810 -0.01 -12.41 7.56
C TYR A 810 -0.81 -12.24 8.85
N GLU A 811 -0.82 -11.03 9.41
CA GLU A 811 -1.67 -10.67 10.55
C GLU A 811 -3.08 -10.36 10.04
N SER A 812 -3.92 -11.39 10.01
CA SER A 812 -5.31 -11.26 9.60
C SER A 812 -6.19 -10.69 10.72
N MET A 813 -7.42 -10.35 10.39
CA MET A 813 -8.43 -9.94 11.38
C MET A 813 -8.77 -11.02 12.43
N TYR A 814 -8.34 -12.27 12.21
CA TYR A 814 -8.50 -13.41 13.14
C TYR A 814 -7.23 -13.71 13.94
N GLY A 815 -6.10 -13.17 13.55
CA GLY A 815 -4.76 -13.40 14.09
C GLY A 815 -3.77 -13.85 13.02
N THR A 816 -2.59 -14.26 13.44
CA THR A 816 -1.49 -14.64 12.55
C THR A 816 -1.81 -15.90 11.75
N VAL A 817 -1.69 -15.80 10.44
CA VAL A 817 -1.69 -16.90 9.49
C VAL A 817 -0.26 -17.09 8.97
N GLU A 818 0.24 -18.34 8.97
CA GLU A 818 1.53 -18.67 8.36
C GLU A 818 1.34 -19.77 7.31
N ALA A 819 2.03 -19.64 6.19
CA ALA A 819 2.15 -20.66 5.18
C ALA A 819 3.60 -20.74 4.70
N GLY A 820 4.13 -21.94 4.57
CA GLY A 820 5.48 -22.14 4.08
C GLY A 820 5.76 -23.56 3.66
N TRP A 821 6.81 -23.72 2.88
CA TRP A 821 7.30 -25.00 2.45
C TRP A 821 8.83 -25.01 2.36
N THR A 822 9.42 -26.20 2.55
CA THR A 822 10.84 -26.45 2.32
C THR A 822 11.02 -27.73 1.53
N PHE A 823 12.02 -27.77 0.66
CA PHE A 823 12.49 -28.96 0.00
C PHE A 823 13.91 -29.29 0.47
N HIS A 824 14.08 -30.44 1.07
CA HIS A 824 15.39 -30.93 1.54
C HIS A 824 15.43 -32.45 1.49
N ASP A 825 16.55 -33.02 1.01
CA ASP A 825 16.81 -34.46 0.96
C ASP A 825 15.68 -35.29 0.31
N GLY A 826 15.11 -34.79 -0.79
CA GLY A 826 14.03 -35.46 -1.50
C GLY A 826 12.68 -35.42 -0.81
N GLN A 827 12.55 -34.65 0.27
CA GLN A 827 11.30 -34.48 1.00
C GLN A 827 10.78 -33.04 0.86
N ILE A 828 9.48 -32.90 0.74
CA ILE A 828 8.77 -31.62 0.88
C ILE A 828 8.16 -31.59 2.28
N ARG A 829 8.38 -30.48 2.96
CA ARG A 829 7.77 -30.15 4.24
C ARG A 829 6.90 -28.91 4.06
N VAL A 830 5.60 -29.02 4.33
CA VAL A 830 4.65 -27.90 4.33
C VAL A 830 4.28 -27.58 5.76
N GLU A 831 4.34 -26.30 6.12
CA GLU A 831 3.97 -25.77 7.43
C GLU A 831 2.83 -24.78 7.30
N ALA A 832 1.91 -24.81 8.26
CA ALA A 832 0.77 -23.92 8.31
C ALA A 832 0.44 -23.53 9.75
N VAL A 833 0.09 -22.27 9.97
CA VAL A 833 -0.52 -21.76 11.20
C VAL A 833 -1.87 -21.15 10.84
N VAL A 834 -2.89 -21.62 11.51
CA VAL A 834 -4.28 -21.17 11.35
C VAL A 834 -4.77 -20.62 12.69
N PRO A 835 -5.14 -19.33 12.78
CA PRO A 835 -5.57 -18.74 14.05
C PRO A 835 -6.89 -19.34 14.55
N ALA A 836 -7.15 -19.22 15.85
CA ALA A 836 -8.41 -19.65 16.41
C ALA A 836 -9.58 -18.91 15.75
N ASN A 837 -10.70 -19.59 15.62
CA ASN A 837 -11.90 -19.14 14.91
C ASN A 837 -11.72 -19.00 13.39
N ALA A 838 -10.62 -19.51 12.82
CA ALA A 838 -10.44 -19.68 11.38
C ALA A 838 -10.25 -21.17 11.03
N ALA A 839 -10.32 -21.47 9.74
CA ALA A 839 -10.10 -22.78 9.16
C ALA A 839 -9.14 -22.68 7.97
N ALA A 840 -8.59 -23.80 7.52
CA ALA A 840 -7.78 -23.80 6.30
C ALA A 840 -8.07 -25.02 5.42
N SER A 841 -7.89 -24.80 4.11
CA SER A 841 -7.81 -25.81 3.08
C SER A 841 -6.36 -25.87 2.58
N ILE A 842 -5.65 -26.95 2.89
CA ILE A 842 -4.22 -27.10 2.59
C ILE A 842 -4.05 -28.10 1.45
N LEU A 843 -3.46 -27.70 0.34
CA LEU A 843 -3.13 -28.59 -0.77
C LEU A 843 -1.66 -29.03 -0.67
N LEU A 844 -1.45 -30.31 -0.39
CA LEU A 844 -0.15 -30.96 -0.42
C LEU A 844 0.10 -31.46 -1.84
N ARG A 845 0.65 -30.58 -2.68
CA ARG A 845 0.83 -30.81 -4.10
C ARG A 845 1.77 -31.98 -4.39
N GLY A 846 1.31 -32.93 -5.21
CA GLY A 846 2.07 -34.15 -5.57
C GLY A 846 2.15 -35.20 -4.48
N ALA A 847 1.47 -35.02 -3.33
CA ALA A 847 1.45 -36.01 -2.26
C ALA A 847 0.48 -37.16 -2.54
N HIS A 848 0.78 -38.32 -1.97
CA HIS A 848 -0.16 -39.45 -1.82
C HIS A 848 -0.56 -39.61 -0.35
N ALA A 849 -1.84 -39.82 -0.10
CA ALA A 849 -2.40 -39.77 1.26
C ALA A 849 -1.75 -40.77 2.24
N ASP A 850 -1.31 -41.94 1.77
CA ASP A 850 -0.64 -42.95 2.54
C ASP A 850 0.84 -42.71 2.84
N GLU A 851 1.45 -41.72 2.14
CA GLU A 851 2.88 -41.37 2.29
C GLU A 851 3.12 -40.15 3.19
N ILE A 852 2.06 -39.41 3.53
CA ILE A 852 2.18 -38.20 4.34
C ILE A 852 2.49 -38.57 5.79
N LYS A 853 3.48 -37.85 6.35
CA LYS A 853 3.86 -37.90 7.77
C LYS A 853 3.57 -36.54 8.45
N GLY A 854 3.45 -36.55 9.78
CA GLY A 854 3.24 -35.39 10.61
C GLY A 854 1.81 -35.25 11.10
N SER A 855 1.19 -34.12 10.92
CA SER A 855 -0.08 -33.68 11.55
C SER A 855 -1.35 -34.44 11.09
N ILE A 856 -1.25 -35.53 10.35
CA ILE A 856 -2.41 -36.26 9.78
C ILE A 856 -3.41 -36.81 10.79
N LYS A 857 -3.05 -36.85 12.08
CA LYS A 857 -3.88 -37.36 13.18
C LYS A 857 -4.18 -36.30 14.23
N ASP A 858 -3.82 -35.07 13.98
CA ASP A 858 -4.03 -33.98 14.91
C ASP A 858 -5.53 -33.68 15.09
N GLU A 859 -5.92 -33.22 16.28
CA GLU A 859 -7.33 -32.98 16.64
C GLU A 859 -8.01 -31.96 15.71
N GLY A 860 -7.24 -31.03 15.14
CA GLY A 860 -7.73 -30.00 14.24
C GLY A 860 -7.96 -30.45 12.79
N ILE A 861 -7.62 -31.70 12.41
CA ILE A 861 -7.87 -32.23 11.06
C ILE A 861 -9.36 -32.57 10.90
N LEU A 862 -9.99 -31.98 9.88
CA LEU A 862 -11.41 -32.18 9.56
C LEU A 862 -11.59 -33.25 8.48
N SER A 863 -10.79 -33.21 7.43
CA SER A 863 -10.80 -34.28 6.39
C SER A 863 -9.47 -34.32 5.64
N ILE A 864 -9.19 -35.47 5.03
CA ILE A 864 -8.05 -35.70 4.13
C ILE A 864 -8.60 -36.37 2.88
N THR A 865 -8.37 -35.74 1.71
CA THR A 865 -8.93 -36.20 0.43
C THR A 865 -7.83 -36.25 -0.62
N GLN A 866 -7.71 -37.40 -1.32
CA GLN A 866 -6.81 -37.47 -2.49
C GLN A 866 -7.47 -36.78 -3.69
N GLU A 867 -6.76 -35.85 -4.29
CA GLU A 867 -7.13 -35.16 -5.51
C GLU A 867 -6.13 -35.45 -6.65
N ALA A 868 -6.44 -34.99 -7.86
CA ALA A 868 -5.54 -35.19 -9.01
C ALA A 868 -4.18 -34.48 -8.84
N GLU A 869 -4.17 -33.33 -8.16
CA GLU A 869 -2.97 -32.51 -7.96
C GLU A 869 -2.19 -32.88 -6.68
N GLY A 870 -2.75 -33.73 -5.81
CA GLY A 870 -2.13 -34.07 -4.53
C GLY A 870 -3.16 -34.44 -3.47
N VAL A 871 -2.89 -34.09 -2.22
CA VAL A 871 -3.79 -34.34 -1.10
C VAL A 871 -4.30 -33.04 -0.52
N ARG A 872 -5.61 -32.90 -0.44
CA ARG A 872 -6.27 -31.80 0.25
C ARG A 872 -6.56 -32.15 1.70
N VAL A 873 -6.13 -31.28 2.60
CA VAL A 873 -6.36 -31.41 4.04
C VAL A 873 -7.19 -30.23 4.49
N GLU A 874 -8.41 -30.46 4.96
CA GLU A 874 -9.24 -29.46 5.61
C GLU A 874 -8.92 -29.44 7.11
N THR A 875 -8.67 -28.25 7.67
CA THR A 875 -8.27 -28.11 9.07
C THR A 875 -9.06 -26.99 9.75
N GLY A 876 -9.26 -27.13 11.06
CA GLY A 876 -9.54 -26.01 11.95
C GLY A 876 -8.26 -25.26 12.34
N SER A 877 -8.36 -24.45 13.41
CA SER A 877 -7.23 -23.70 13.94
C SER A 877 -6.12 -24.61 14.48
N GLY A 878 -4.89 -24.15 14.41
CA GLY A 878 -3.73 -24.87 14.95
C GLY A 878 -2.46 -24.67 14.13
N ARG A 879 -1.40 -25.32 14.58
CA ARG A 879 -0.14 -25.44 13.82
C ARG A 879 -0.05 -26.83 13.24
N TYR A 880 0.21 -26.93 11.94
CA TYR A 880 0.27 -28.16 11.19
C TYR A 880 1.58 -28.28 10.44
N VAL A 881 2.10 -29.51 10.37
CA VAL A 881 3.33 -29.85 9.64
C VAL A 881 3.11 -31.15 8.89
N PHE A 882 3.29 -31.12 7.58
CA PHE A 882 3.18 -32.27 6.70
C PHE A 882 4.51 -32.52 5.99
N THR A 883 4.95 -33.77 5.93
CA THR A 883 6.17 -34.15 5.21
C THR A 883 5.87 -35.34 4.33
N TYR A 884 6.30 -35.29 3.07
CA TYR A 884 6.13 -36.34 2.08
C TYR A 884 7.27 -36.33 1.06
N ALA A 885 7.45 -37.47 0.38
CA ALA A 885 8.47 -37.56 -0.66
C ALA A 885 8.11 -36.71 -1.87
N ARG A 886 9.10 -36.05 -2.45
CA ARG A 886 8.93 -35.36 -3.72
C ARG A 886 8.66 -36.37 -4.84
N THR A 887 7.58 -36.16 -5.58
CA THR A 887 7.23 -37.04 -6.73
C THR A 887 7.82 -36.49 -8.04
N ASP A 888 7.81 -37.33 -9.10
CA ASP A 888 8.29 -36.90 -10.43
C ASP A 888 7.57 -35.65 -10.96
N SER A 889 6.30 -35.46 -10.59
CA SER A 889 5.53 -34.27 -10.97
C SER A 889 6.04 -32.96 -10.32
N THR A 890 6.85 -33.06 -9.27
CA THR A 890 7.47 -31.93 -8.59
C THR A 890 8.93 -31.69 -8.98
N TYR A 891 9.55 -32.65 -9.71
CA TYR A 891 10.89 -32.45 -10.26
C TYR A 891 10.86 -31.70 -11.59
N ARG A 892 11.92 -30.96 -11.85
CA ARG A 892 12.25 -30.53 -13.20
C ARG A 892 12.66 -31.75 -14.01
N ILE A 893 11.97 -31.99 -15.10
CA ILE A 893 12.21 -33.14 -15.98
C ILE A 893 12.60 -32.62 -17.35
N TYR A 894 13.72 -33.16 -17.92
CA TYR A 894 14.08 -32.87 -19.31
C TYR A 894 13.02 -33.46 -20.24
N THR A 895 12.50 -32.63 -21.14
CA THR A 895 11.68 -33.07 -22.27
C THR A 895 12.42 -32.81 -23.60
N PRO A 896 12.27 -33.69 -24.62
CA PRO A 896 13.01 -33.54 -25.89
C PRO A 896 12.75 -32.26 -26.68
N ASP A 897 11.67 -31.56 -26.38
CA ASP A 897 11.26 -30.28 -26.98
C ASP A 897 11.81 -29.05 -26.26
N MET A 898 12.41 -29.21 -25.08
CA MET A 898 13.05 -28.12 -24.38
C MET A 898 14.16 -27.47 -25.22
N ARG A 899 14.23 -26.14 -25.15
CA ARG A 899 15.28 -25.38 -25.82
C ARG A 899 16.63 -25.58 -25.14
N LEU A 900 17.69 -25.62 -25.94
CA LEU A 900 19.01 -25.74 -25.37
C LEU A 900 19.39 -24.61 -24.41
N SER A 901 18.92 -23.38 -24.66
CA SER A 901 19.09 -22.25 -23.74
C SER A 901 18.45 -22.47 -22.36
N GLU A 902 17.42 -23.30 -22.27
CA GLU A 902 16.81 -23.71 -20.99
C GLU A 902 17.60 -24.83 -20.33
N VAL A 903 17.96 -25.82 -21.12
CA VAL A 903 18.71 -27.02 -20.66
C VAL A 903 20.05 -26.64 -20.04
N VAL A 904 20.77 -25.66 -20.62
CA VAL A 904 22.08 -25.21 -20.09
C VAL A 904 21.97 -24.37 -18.80
N GLN A 905 20.77 -23.97 -18.40
CA GLN A 905 20.56 -23.33 -17.10
C GLN A 905 20.58 -24.33 -15.93
N TRP A 906 20.50 -25.62 -16.21
CA TRP A 906 20.63 -26.66 -15.21
C TRP A 906 22.08 -27.03 -15.10
N GLU A 907 22.70 -26.91 -13.95
CA GLU A 907 24.11 -27.18 -13.80
C GLU A 907 24.44 -28.65 -14.14
N THR A 908 23.58 -29.58 -13.68
CA THR A 908 23.69 -30.99 -14.01
C THR A 908 23.55 -31.24 -15.51
N ALA A 909 22.58 -30.62 -16.17
CA ALA A 909 22.37 -30.79 -17.62
C ALA A 909 23.52 -30.18 -18.42
N LYS A 910 24.04 -29.02 -18.01
CA LYS A 910 25.20 -28.38 -18.61
C LYS A 910 26.45 -29.29 -18.54
N GLN A 911 26.69 -29.90 -17.38
CA GLN A 911 27.78 -30.87 -17.20
C GLN A 911 27.62 -32.11 -18.10
N ILE A 912 26.41 -32.60 -18.31
CA ILE A 912 26.13 -33.70 -19.23
C ILE A 912 26.42 -33.28 -20.67
N LEU A 913 25.93 -32.11 -21.09
CA LEU A 913 26.20 -31.58 -22.43
C LEU A 913 27.69 -31.47 -22.69
N ASP A 914 28.45 -30.85 -21.77
CA ASP A 914 29.90 -30.61 -21.95
C ASP A 914 30.73 -31.90 -21.80
N ARG A 915 30.21 -32.91 -21.08
CA ARG A 915 30.85 -34.22 -20.98
C ARG A 915 30.87 -34.96 -22.33
N HIS A 916 29.75 -34.90 -23.04
CA HIS A 916 29.58 -35.61 -24.32
C HIS A 916 29.95 -34.71 -25.53
N ALA A 917 29.84 -33.39 -25.41
CA ALA A 917 30.20 -32.41 -26.43
C ALA A 917 30.94 -31.22 -25.77
N PRO A 918 32.25 -31.36 -25.52
CA PRO A 918 33.02 -30.37 -24.79
C PRO A 918 32.89 -28.94 -25.32
N GLY A 919 32.49 -27.99 -24.44
CA GLY A 919 32.27 -26.59 -24.78
C GLY A 919 30.96 -26.27 -25.51
N PHE A 920 30.11 -27.27 -25.75
CA PHE A 920 28.85 -27.07 -26.45
C PHE A 920 27.87 -26.22 -25.64
N SER A 921 27.81 -26.41 -24.35
CA SER A 921 26.91 -25.63 -23.47
C SER A 921 27.23 -24.11 -23.44
N GLY A 922 28.48 -23.75 -23.63
CA GLY A 922 28.97 -22.36 -23.69
C GLY A 922 28.91 -21.72 -25.09
N ASN A 923 28.59 -22.49 -26.13
CA ASN A 923 28.61 -22.02 -27.52
C ASN A 923 27.41 -22.56 -28.33
N LEU A 924 26.20 -22.33 -27.86
CA LEU A 924 24.99 -22.83 -28.50
C LEU A 924 24.67 -22.16 -29.85
N ASN A 925 25.14 -20.91 -30.07
CA ASN A 925 24.90 -20.13 -31.29
C ASN A 925 23.43 -20.15 -31.73
N HIS A 926 23.12 -20.43 -32.98
CA HIS A 926 21.79 -20.50 -33.54
C HIS A 926 20.92 -21.68 -33.00
N PHE A 927 21.53 -22.64 -32.28
CA PHE A 927 20.80 -23.73 -31.65
C PHE A 927 20.19 -23.35 -30.28
N ALA A 928 20.56 -22.23 -29.71
CA ALA A 928 20.12 -21.84 -28.36
C ALA A 928 18.58 -21.93 -28.16
N ASN A 929 17.85 -21.50 -29.15
CA ASN A 929 16.37 -21.49 -29.12
C ASN A 929 15.73 -22.74 -29.79
N LEU A 930 16.52 -23.78 -30.02
CA LEU A 930 16.06 -25.02 -30.64
C LEU A 930 16.23 -26.18 -29.67
N PRO A 931 15.43 -27.27 -29.82
CA PRO A 931 15.64 -28.50 -29.07
C PRO A 931 16.99 -29.16 -29.37
N LEU A 932 17.49 -30.00 -28.44
CA LEU A 932 18.74 -30.72 -28.61
C LEU A 932 18.83 -31.50 -29.96
N ALA A 933 17.70 -32.06 -30.40
CA ALA A 933 17.64 -32.79 -31.68
C ALA A 933 18.04 -31.93 -32.90
N ALA A 934 17.81 -30.64 -32.85
CA ALA A 934 18.21 -29.73 -33.93
C ALA A 934 19.71 -29.59 -34.07
N ALA A 935 20.46 -29.68 -32.94
CA ALA A 935 21.91 -29.64 -32.97
C ALA A 935 22.54 -30.85 -33.68
N ALA A 936 21.83 -31.99 -33.74
CA ALA A 936 22.25 -33.20 -34.41
C ALA A 936 21.71 -33.32 -35.85
N ASN A 937 20.62 -32.67 -36.20
CA ASN A 937 19.87 -32.89 -37.45
C ASN A 937 19.59 -31.63 -38.25
N SER A 938 20.30 -30.52 -38.01
CA SER A 938 20.04 -29.27 -38.74
C SER A 938 20.50 -29.31 -40.19
N PRO A 939 19.71 -28.86 -41.16
CA PRO A 939 20.11 -28.66 -42.55
C PRO A 939 21.21 -27.62 -42.74
N MET A 940 21.42 -26.74 -41.70
CA MET A 940 22.42 -25.67 -41.72
C MET A 940 23.76 -26.10 -41.12
N GLY A 941 23.92 -27.37 -40.79
CA GLY A 941 25.12 -27.94 -40.16
C GLY A 941 24.82 -28.52 -38.76
N THR A 942 25.50 -29.62 -38.45
CA THR A 942 25.33 -30.29 -37.14
C THR A 942 26.41 -29.80 -36.17
N ALA A 943 25.98 -29.49 -34.91
CA ALA A 943 26.90 -29.11 -33.84
C ALA A 943 27.38 -30.30 -33.01
N ILE A 944 26.59 -31.39 -32.97
CA ILE A 944 26.90 -32.64 -32.26
C ILE A 944 26.62 -33.84 -33.17
N SER A 945 27.33 -34.95 -32.95
CA SER A 945 27.08 -36.17 -33.70
C SER A 945 25.78 -36.86 -33.25
N LYS A 946 25.26 -37.79 -34.02
CA LYS A 946 24.08 -38.57 -33.66
C LYS A 946 24.33 -39.41 -32.40
N GLU A 947 25.53 -39.98 -32.25
CA GLU A 947 25.89 -40.72 -31.06
C GLU A 947 25.96 -39.84 -29.81
N GLN A 948 26.48 -38.60 -29.95
CA GLN A 948 26.48 -37.62 -28.86
C GLN A 948 25.05 -37.25 -28.48
N TYR A 949 24.19 -36.98 -29.46
CA TYR A 949 22.75 -36.69 -29.20
C TYR A 949 22.08 -37.81 -28.44
N GLU A 950 22.25 -39.07 -28.84
CA GLU A 950 21.63 -40.22 -28.19
C GLU A 950 22.13 -40.40 -26.74
N ALA A 951 23.43 -40.17 -26.50
CA ALA A 951 24.02 -40.27 -25.17
C ALA A 951 23.53 -39.12 -24.25
N ILE A 952 23.57 -37.87 -24.76
CA ILE A 952 23.09 -36.68 -24.03
C ILE A 952 21.62 -36.85 -23.72
N SER A 953 20.77 -37.16 -24.69
CA SER A 953 19.34 -37.28 -24.52
C SER A 953 18.96 -38.36 -23.50
N ARG A 954 19.68 -39.47 -23.47
CA ARG A 954 19.48 -40.57 -22.50
C ARG A 954 19.83 -40.11 -21.09
N GLU A 955 20.95 -39.44 -20.87
CA GLU A 955 21.33 -38.94 -19.54
C GLU A 955 20.45 -37.81 -19.09
N LEU A 956 20.11 -36.86 -19.97
CA LEU A 956 19.20 -35.75 -19.66
C LEU A 956 17.81 -36.26 -19.21
N SER A 957 17.28 -37.32 -19.86
CA SER A 957 16.00 -37.91 -19.50
C SER A 957 15.96 -38.55 -18.12
N GLN A 958 17.12 -38.75 -17.48
CA GLN A 958 17.23 -39.31 -16.12
C GLN A 958 17.37 -38.22 -15.04
N ILE A 959 17.53 -36.94 -15.43
CA ILE A 959 17.67 -35.84 -14.48
C ILE A 959 16.31 -35.61 -13.82
N ARG A 960 16.35 -35.43 -12.49
CA ARG A 960 15.24 -35.02 -11.64
C ARG A 960 15.79 -33.94 -10.70
N GLU A 961 15.61 -32.66 -11.05
CA GLU A 961 16.03 -31.49 -10.25
C GLU A 961 14.83 -30.76 -9.62
#